data_343de94a3ebaa3efdafe70be23adfcf0
#
_entry.id   343de94a3ebaa3efdafe70be23adfcf0
#
_cell.length_a   1.000
_cell.length_b   1.000
_cell.length_c   1.000
_cell.angle_alpha   90.00
_cell.angle_beta   90.00
_cell.angle_gamma   90.00
#
_symmetry.space_group_name_H-M   'P 1'
#
loop_
_entity.id
_entity.type
_entity.pdbx_description
1 polymer ?
#
loop_
_entity_poly.entity_id
_entity_poly.type
_entity_poly.pdbx_seq_one_letter_code
_entity_poly.pdbx_strand_id
1 'polypeptide(L)'
;MNIPNVSGILPSADDFPGEVVTRAIVRDVDLGPGAGVLALITLDNGHDHTKPNTFGPQGLLSLNAALDAAEARAAAGEIAAVGVTGKPFILAAGADLDGAAAAITGAGVDPEEARERALGIASLGHAVFRRLGELPVPSFAFINGVALGGGLEVALHCTYRTISSGVPMIAFPECFLGLVPGWGGAYLLPRLIGPARALKLIIENPLSQNKMLRGPAAFELGIADAMFEPADFLEESLRWASLVLTGAETVSRPGRPDAADPAARAAGTEEEWAQAVAAARLFIGGKVHGAAPAPYRALDLVAAARTASRDEGFAAEDDALADLLLSEELRAGLYAFDLVQKRTRRPAGAPDKSLARPVTKVGVVGAGLMAAQIALLFVRRLQVPVVMTDLDQARVDAGVGYVHAEIDKQLSRGRISPDAANRQKALITGSVAKDAFADADFVIEAVFEELAVKRQVFAEVEAVVNETCVLATNTSSLSVTAMTSGLAHPERVVGFHFFNPVAVLPLVEVVRGSSTDDAAVATALAVGRQLKKNCVIVADRPAFVVNRVLTRFLGEITRTVDEGTPFEVAEHAADPLGLPMTPFLLLQLVGPRIALHVAETLHDAFGDRFAVSPKLRALAESGKSSVYLPDFSVDPEVIELLGGGSAPSTESEVLERALEGLAQEIKIMLDEGVVAAPEDIDLCMILGAGWPFHLGGITPYLDRTGIAAKVNGVAFRG
;
A
#
# COMPACT_ATOMS: atom_id res chain seq x y z
N MET A 1 -40.69 -0.25 11.99
CA MET A 1 -39.94 -0.50 13.25
C MET A 1 -39.28 0.81 13.66
N ASN A 2 -39.52 1.24 14.91
CA ASN A 2 -38.82 2.42 15.39
C ASN A 2 -37.34 2.11 15.40
N ILE A 3 -36.53 2.86 14.63
CA ILE A 3 -35.08 2.96 14.86
C ILE A 3 -34.94 3.30 16.36
N PRO A 4 -34.12 2.59 17.15
CA PRO A 4 -33.84 3.03 18.50
C PRO A 4 -33.52 4.50 18.41
N ASN A 5 -34.04 5.32 19.30
CA ASN A 5 -34.00 6.77 19.22
C ASN A 5 -32.55 7.28 19.11
N VAL A 6 -32.01 7.26 17.87
CA VAL A 6 -30.65 7.66 17.53
C VAL A 6 -30.48 9.18 17.69
N SER A 7 -31.60 9.90 17.86
CA SER A 7 -31.64 11.36 18.01
C SER A 7 -30.97 11.90 19.29
N GLY A 8 -30.55 11.03 20.21
CA GLY A 8 -29.79 11.41 21.40
C GLY A 8 -28.29 11.07 21.37
N ILE A 9 -27.84 10.29 20.36
CA ILE A 9 -26.46 9.77 20.26
C ILE A 9 -25.74 10.33 19.01
N LEU A 10 -26.49 10.92 18.06
CA LEU A 10 -25.90 11.47 16.85
C LEU A 10 -25.22 12.80 17.19
N PRO A 11 -23.91 12.92 16.85
CA PRO A 11 -23.30 14.22 16.77
C PRO A 11 -24.14 15.14 15.88
N SER A 12 -24.30 16.40 16.26
CA SER A 12 -25.07 17.34 15.45
C SER A 12 -24.36 17.59 14.11
N ALA A 13 -25.09 18.09 13.10
CA ALA A 13 -24.48 18.52 11.83
C ALA A 13 -23.31 19.48 12.05
N ASP A 14 -23.36 20.24 13.13
CA ASP A 14 -22.33 21.23 13.52
C ASP A 14 -21.04 20.57 14.02
N ASP A 15 -21.08 19.29 14.42
CA ASP A 15 -19.89 18.54 14.87
C ASP A 15 -19.04 18.01 13.68
N PHE A 16 -19.57 18.10 12.43
CA PHE A 16 -18.87 17.69 11.20
C PHE A 16 -18.81 18.83 10.16
N PRO A 17 -18.25 19.99 10.48
CA PRO A 17 -18.29 21.16 9.62
C PRO A 17 -17.49 20.98 8.30
N GLY A 18 -16.68 19.94 8.20
CA GLY A 18 -15.86 19.61 7.02
C GLY A 18 -16.38 18.47 6.14
N GLU A 19 -17.52 17.86 6.48
CA GLU A 19 -18.06 16.72 5.71
C GLU A 19 -18.42 17.14 4.28
N VAL A 20 -17.86 16.42 3.29
CA VAL A 20 -18.31 16.49 1.90
C VAL A 20 -19.50 15.54 1.73
N VAL A 21 -20.70 16.08 1.93
CA VAL A 21 -21.92 15.29 2.02
C VAL A 21 -22.22 14.52 0.73
N THR A 22 -22.23 13.21 0.80
CA THR A 22 -22.76 12.34 -0.27
C THR A 22 -24.28 12.28 -0.19
N ARG A 23 -24.96 12.87 -1.15
CA ARG A 23 -26.42 12.92 -1.22
C ARG A 23 -26.97 11.70 -1.91
N ALA A 24 -28.09 11.18 -1.42
CA ALA A 24 -28.90 10.14 -2.05
C ALA A 24 -29.97 10.81 -2.95
N ILE A 25 -29.73 10.84 -4.24
CA ILE A 25 -30.60 11.45 -5.23
C ILE A 25 -31.50 10.37 -5.82
N VAL A 26 -32.81 10.48 -5.66
CA VAL A 26 -33.78 9.49 -6.12
C VAL A 26 -34.41 9.89 -7.45
N ARG A 27 -34.49 8.92 -8.36
CA ARG A 27 -35.27 9.03 -9.59
C ARG A 27 -36.01 7.75 -9.90
N ASP A 28 -37.17 7.85 -10.52
CA ASP A 28 -37.96 6.69 -10.95
C ASP A 28 -37.44 6.19 -12.32
N VAL A 29 -37.43 4.87 -12.44
CA VAL A 29 -37.12 4.15 -13.68
C VAL A 29 -38.21 3.14 -13.93
N ASP A 30 -38.92 3.30 -15.03
CA ASP A 30 -39.89 2.30 -15.49
C ASP A 30 -39.13 1.12 -16.10
N LEU A 31 -39.28 -0.06 -15.48
CA LEU A 31 -38.61 -1.29 -15.92
C LEU A 31 -39.44 -2.06 -16.97
N GLY A 32 -40.59 -1.51 -17.37
CA GLY A 32 -41.46 -2.09 -18.38
C GLY A 32 -42.55 -3.01 -17.83
N PRO A 33 -43.34 -3.61 -18.73
CA PRO A 33 -44.48 -4.40 -18.37
C PRO A 33 -44.14 -5.59 -17.45
N GLY A 34 -44.85 -5.67 -16.33
CA GLY A 34 -44.71 -6.75 -15.35
C GLY A 34 -43.58 -6.57 -14.32
N ALA A 35 -42.63 -5.68 -14.57
CA ALA A 35 -41.50 -5.39 -13.64
C ALA A 35 -41.80 -4.16 -12.76
N GLY A 36 -42.59 -3.20 -13.24
CA GLY A 36 -43.00 -2.02 -12.47
C GLY A 36 -41.92 -0.94 -12.41
N VAL A 37 -42.02 -0.06 -11.42
CA VAL A 37 -41.12 1.08 -11.23
C VAL A 37 -40.01 0.74 -10.23
N LEU A 38 -38.78 1.07 -10.57
CA LEU A 38 -37.63 1.01 -9.66
C LEU A 38 -37.27 2.42 -9.20
N ALA A 39 -37.21 2.65 -7.89
CA ALA A 39 -36.64 3.88 -7.34
C ALA A 39 -35.12 3.78 -7.32
N LEU A 40 -34.45 4.49 -8.24
CA LEU A 40 -33.00 4.51 -8.37
C LEU A 40 -32.42 5.61 -7.50
N ILE A 41 -31.65 5.21 -6.49
CA ILE A 41 -30.87 6.08 -5.61
C ILE A 41 -29.47 6.23 -6.21
N THR A 42 -29.10 7.45 -6.58
CA THR A 42 -27.74 7.77 -7.02
C THR A 42 -27.00 8.48 -5.88
N LEU A 43 -25.88 7.91 -5.45
CA LEU A 43 -24.96 8.51 -4.48
C LEU A 43 -24.06 9.52 -5.19
N ASP A 44 -24.13 10.81 -4.79
CA ASP A 44 -23.37 11.87 -5.41
C ASP A 44 -23.02 12.98 -4.41
N ASN A 45 -21.74 13.32 -4.29
CA ASN A 45 -21.25 14.42 -3.45
C ASN A 45 -21.08 15.75 -4.21
N GLY A 46 -21.55 15.83 -5.46
CA GLY A 46 -21.48 17.03 -6.29
C GLY A 46 -20.12 17.36 -6.88
N HIS A 47 -19.11 16.52 -6.65
CA HIS A 47 -17.78 16.64 -7.25
C HIS A 47 -17.58 15.61 -8.38
N ASP A 48 -16.55 15.81 -9.21
CA ASP A 48 -16.16 14.86 -10.23
C ASP A 48 -15.57 13.55 -9.61
N HIS A 49 -15.15 12.63 -10.48
CA HIS A 49 -14.61 11.32 -10.07
C HIS A 49 -13.27 11.38 -9.33
N THR A 50 -12.59 12.55 -9.29
CA THR A 50 -11.33 12.71 -8.54
C THR A 50 -11.54 12.86 -7.04
N LYS A 51 -12.78 13.24 -6.63
CA LYS A 51 -13.21 13.25 -5.24
C LYS A 51 -14.27 12.17 -5.03
N PRO A 52 -13.93 11.03 -4.41
CA PRO A 52 -14.87 9.93 -4.23
C PRO A 52 -16.04 10.32 -3.33
N ASN A 53 -17.18 9.61 -3.49
CA ASN A 53 -18.23 9.60 -2.49
C ASN A 53 -17.70 8.92 -1.23
N THR A 54 -17.92 9.52 -0.07
CA THR A 54 -17.67 8.93 1.26
C THR A 54 -18.92 9.05 2.11
N PHE A 55 -19.03 8.22 3.11
CA PHE A 55 -20.17 8.26 4.04
C PHE A 55 -19.73 8.90 5.36
N GLY A 56 -20.15 10.13 5.56
CA GLY A 56 -20.21 10.76 6.87
C GLY A 56 -21.64 10.69 7.44
N PRO A 57 -21.88 11.19 8.66
CA PRO A 57 -23.20 11.17 9.29
C PRO A 57 -24.29 11.83 8.45
N GLN A 58 -24.01 12.96 7.81
CA GLN A 58 -24.96 13.66 6.94
C GLN A 58 -25.29 12.86 5.67
N GLY A 59 -24.27 12.23 5.07
CA GLY A 59 -24.45 11.35 3.93
C GLY A 59 -25.30 10.13 4.27
N LEU A 60 -25.08 9.51 5.43
CA LEU A 60 -25.89 8.41 5.95
C LEU A 60 -27.35 8.85 6.22
N LEU A 61 -27.54 10.02 6.81
CA LEU A 61 -28.89 10.57 7.03
C LEU A 61 -29.61 10.89 5.71
N SER A 62 -28.88 11.36 4.69
CA SER A 62 -29.45 11.57 3.35
C SER A 62 -29.93 10.25 2.72
N LEU A 63 -29.13 9.18 2.86
CA LEU A 63 -29.54 7.85 2.41
C LEU A 63 -30.72 7.33 3.22
N ASN A 64 -30.73 7.52 4.54
CA ASN A 64 -31.83 7.14 5.41
C ASN A 64 -33.16 7.79 4.98
N ALA A 65 -33.17 9.11 4.71
CA ALA A 65 -34.35 9.82 4.25
C ALA A 65 -34.85 9.31 2.87
N ALA A 66 -33.94 8.96 1.97
CA ALA A 66 -34.32 8.34 0.69
C ALA A 66 -34.95 6.95 0.89
N LEU A 67 -34.44 6.17 1.86
CA LEU A 67 -35.04 4.86 2.22
C LEU A 67 -36.36 4.98 2.91
N ASP A 68 -36.60 6.01 3.76
CA ASP A 68 -37.92 6.30 4.35
C ASP A 68 -38.98 6.51 3.26
N ALA A 69 -38.64 7.35 2.25
CA ALA A 69 -39.52 7.60 1.14
C ALA A 69 -39.77 6.35 0.28
N ALA A 70 -38.71 5.57 0.03
CA ALA A 70 -38.82 4.33 -0.74
C ALA A 70 -39.66 3.26 -0.04
N GLU A 71 -39.48 3.10 1.27
CA GLU A 71 -40.30 2.14 2.08
C GLU A 71 -41.79 2.50 2.07
N ALA A 72 -42.13 3.77 2.25
CA ALA A 72 -43.49 4.26 2.17
C ALA A 72 -44.13 4.00 0.80
N ARG A 73 -43.40 4.27 -0.27
CA ARG A 73 -43.85 4.03 -1.66
C ARG A 73 -44.00 2.54 -2.00
N ALA A 74 -43.05 1.73 -1.49
CA ALA A 74 -43.14 0.26 -1.65
C ALA A 74 -44.37 -0.30 -0.94
N ALA A 75 -44.65 0.16 0.27
CA ALA A 75 -45.85 -0.21 1.02
C ALA A 75 -47.13 0.23 0.31
N ALA A 76 -47.13 1.35 -0.40
CA ALA A 76 -48.24 1.82 -1.23
C ALA A 76 -48.36 1.09 -2.59
N GLY A 77 -47.41 0.22 -2.93
CA GLY A 77 -47.36 -0.47 -4.23
C GLY A 77 -46.97 0.43 -5.43
N GLU A 78 -46.37 1.58 -5.16
CA GLU A 78 -45.96 2.53 -6.18
C GLU A 78 -44.65 2.15 -6.84
N ILE A 79 -43.78 1.41 -6.13
CA ILE A 79 -42.48 0.91 -6.63
C ILE A 79 -42.36 -0.60 -6.41
N ALA A 80 -41.70 -1.28 -7.34
CA ALA A 80 -41.49 -2.73 -7.31
C ALA A 80 -40.07 -3.09 -6.81
N ALA A 81 -39.15 -2.12 -6.81
CA ALA A 81 -37.76 -2.33 -6.38
C ALA A 81 -37.07 -1.00 -6.03
N VAL A 82 -35.93 -1.11 -5.32
CA VAL A 82 -35.00 -0.03 -5.06
C VAL A 82 -33.67 -0.37 -5.69
N GLY A 83 -33.05 0.59 -6.42
CA GLY A 83 -31.69 0.47 -6.95
C GLY A 83 -30.75 1.45 -6.27
N VAL A 84 -29.49 1.07 -6.03
CA VAL A 84 -28.44 1.96 -5.53
C VAL A 84 -27.28 1.95 -6.51
N THR A 85 -26.83 3.11 -6.93
CA THR A 85 -25.65 3.30 -7.78
C THR A 85 -24.90 4.55 -7.34
N GLY A 86 -23.72 4.80 -7.89
CA GLY A 86 -22.97 6.02 -7.64
C GLY A 86 -22.87 6.94 -8.85
N LYS A 87 -22.25 8.10 -8.65
CA LYS A 87 -21.85 8.97 -9.74
C LYS A 87 -20.88 8.24 -10.70
N PRO A 88 -20.62 8.77 -11.93
CA PRO A 88 -19.76 8.09 -12.90
C PRO A 88 -18.41 7.66 -12.31
N PHE A 89 -18.05 6.37 -12.51
CA PHE A 89 -16.82 5.70 -12.10
C PHE A 89 -16.64 5.46 -10.59
N ILE A 90 -17.57 5.88 -9.73
CA ILE A 90 -17.47 5.72 -8.28
C ILE A 90 -18.82 5.38 -7.67
N LEU A 91 -18.92 4.21 -7.00
CA LEU A 91 -20.04 3.95 -6.11
C LEU A 91 -19.83 4.71 -4.80
N ALA A 92 -18.88 4.29 -3.99
CA ALA A 92 -18.39 4.99 -2.80
C ALA A 92 -17.04 4.42 -2.34
N ALA A 93 -16.26 5.22 -1.61
CA ALA A 93 -14.92 4.86 -1.12
C ALA A 93 -14.83 4.89 0.42
N GLY A 94 -15.79 4.26 1.09
CA GLY A 94 -15.78 4.07 2.53
C GLY A 94 -16.33 5.24 3.34
N ALA A 95 -15.99 5.24 4.63
CA ALA A 95 -16.36 6.29 5.57
C ALA A 95 -15.53 7.57 5.37
N ASP A 96 -16.07 8.71 5.80
CA ASP A 96 -15.32 9.95 5.97
C ASP A 96 -14.49 9.86 7.28
N LEU A 97 -13.29 9.29 7.15
CA LEU A 97 -12.42 9.02 8.30
C LEU A 97 -11.82 10.30 8.90
N ASP A 98 -11.58 11.33 8.10
CA ASP A 98 -11.03 12.61 8.57
C ASP A 98 -12.08 13.34 9.44
N GLY A 99 -13.33 13.38 8.97
CA GLY A 99 -14.45 13.95 9.72
C GLY A 99 -14.75 13.15 11.00
N ALA A 100 -14.77 11.83 10.92
CA ALA A 100 -15.00 10.96 12.07
C ALA A 100 -13.91 11.12 13.14
N ALA A 101 -12.63 11.09 12.76
CA ALA A 101 -11.52 11.28 13.68
C ALA A 101 -11.60 12.64 14.40
N ALA A 102 -11.88 13.73 13.67
CA ALA A 102 -12.00 15.07 14.24
C ALA A 102 -13.16 15.17 15.26
N ALA A 103 -14.29 14.55 14.97
CA ALA A 103 -15.46 14.56 15.84
C ALA A 103 -15.28 13.73 17.13
N ILE A 104 -14.53 12.65 17.04
CA ILE A 104 -14.29 11.74 18.17
C ILE A 104 -13.21 12.30 19.11
N THR A 105 -12.14 12.88 18.55
CA THR A 105 -10.92 13.28 19.30
C THR A 105 -10.80 14.79 19.53
N GLY A 106 -11.89 15.54 19.40
CA GLY A 106 -11.91 17.00 19.62
C GLY A 106 -11.37 17.40 21.00
N ALA A 107 -10.80 18.61 21.10
CA ALA A 107 -10.21 19.11 22.33
C ALA A 107 -11.23 19.09 23.48
N GLY A 108 -10.94 18.36 24.55
CA GLY A 108 -11.75 18.30 25.76
C GLY A 108 -12.79 17.19 25.83
N VAL A 109 -12.82 16.28 24.84
CA VAL A 109 -13.66 15.07 24.88
C VAL A 109 -12.99 14.05 25.79
N ASP A 110 -13.72 13.55 26.79
CA ASP A 110 -13.21 12.48 27.64
C ASP A 110 -13.26 11.10 26.92
N PRO A 111 -12.50 10.09 27.40
CA PRO A 111 -12.42 8.80 26.70
C PRO A 111 -13.75 8.04 26.61
N GLU A 112 -14.65 8.19 27.58
CA GLU A 112 -15.96 7.51 27.60
C GLU A 112 -16.89 8.16 26.56
N GLU A 113 -16.94 9.50 26.54
CA GLU A 113 -17.66 10.26 25.51
C GLU A 113 -17.13 9.98 24.10
N ALA A 114 -15.80 9.90 23.94
CA ALA A 114 -15.18 9.54 22.67
C ALA A 114 -15.63 8.16 22.18
N ARG A 115 -15.69 7.18 23.08
CA ARG A 115 -16.18 5.82 22.75
C ARG A 115 -17.65 5.80 22.39
N GLU A 116 -18.49 6.55 23.12
CA GLU A 116 -19.91 6.67 22.79
C GLU A 116 -20.13 7.29 21.40
N ARG A 117 -19.37 8.34 21.05
CA ARG A 117 -19.42 8.96 19.72
C ARG A 117 -18.97 7.99 18.63
N ALA A 118 -17.88 7.24 18.85
CA ALA A 118 -17.39 6.23 17.93
C ALA A 118 -18.42 5.12 17.70
N LEU A 119 -19.05 4.63 18.76
CA LEU A 119 -20.12 3.64 18.70
C LEU A 119 -21.36 4.19 17.96
N GLY A 120 -21.70 5.46 18.16
CA GLY A 120 -22.77 6.13 17.45
C GLY A 120 -22.53 6.18 15.93
N ILE A 121 -21.30 6.44 15.50
CA ILE A 121 -20.91 6.43 14.07
C ILE A 121 -20.99 5.00 13.50
N ALA A 122 -20.46 4.01 14.21
CA ALA A 122 -20.49 2.62 13.80
C ALA A 122 -21.94 2.12 13.64
N SER A 123 -22.79 2.28 14.66
CA SER A 123 -24.17 1.80 14.66
C SER A 123 -25.07 2.56 13.66
N LEU A 124 -24.79 3.83 13.35
CA LEU A 124 -25.54 4.58 12.35
C LEU A 124 -25.37 3.95 10.95
N GLY A 125 -24.16 3.59 10.56
CA GLY A 125 -23.89 2.94 9.27
C GLY A 125 -24.69 1.62 9.13
N HIS A 126 -24.65 0.76 10.14
CA HIS A 126 -25.47 -0.46 10.17
C HIS A 126 -26.97 -0.18 10.11
N ALA A 127 -27.46 0.76 10.95
CA ALA A 127 -28.87 1.10 11.00
C ALA A 127 -29.43 1.56 9.64
N VAL A 128 -28.63 2.29 8.88
CA VAL A 128 -29.01 2.78 7.55
C VAL A 128 -28.86 1.70 6.48
N PHE A 129 -27.72 1.02 6.42
CA PHE A 129 -27.46 0.08 5.33
C PHE A 129 -28.31 -1.19 5.42
N ARG A 130 -28.56 -1.71 6.63
CA ARG A 130 -29.40 -2.92 6.82
C ARG A 130 -30.79 -2.78 6.23
N ARG A 131 -31.34 -1.56 6.19
CA ARG A 131 -32.65 -1.26 5.62
C ARG A 131 -32.80 -1.69 4.16
N LEU A 132 -31.70 -1.62 3.37
CA LEU A 132 -31.68 -2.08 1.98
C LEU A 132 -32.08 -3.54 1.82
N GLY A 133 -31.69 -4.40 2.78
CA GLY A 133 -32.07 -5.80 2.80
C GLY A 133 -33.40 -6.09 3.52
N GLU A 134 -33.99 -5.10 4.19
CA GLU A 134 -35.22 -5.19 4.97
C GLU A 134 -36.44 -4.51 4.30
N LEU A 135 -36.23 -3.87 3.14
CA LEU A 135 -37.29 -3.27 2.35
C LEU A 135 -38.37 -4.32 1.98
N PRO A 136 -39.62 -3.93 1.88
CA PRO A 136 -40.69 -4.84 1.45
C PRO A 136 -40.60 -5.23 -0.04
N VAL A 137 -39.70 -4.63 -0.78
CA VAL A 137 -39.38 -4.90 -2.19
C VAL A 137 -37.89 -5.20 -2.36
N PRO A 138 -37.47 -5.96 -3.39
CA PRO A 138 -36.06 -6.26 -3.62
C PRO A 138 -35.21 -4.99 -3.84
N SER A 139 -33.99 -5.03 -3.32
CA SER A 139 -32.99 -3.99 -3.56
C SER A 139 -31.88 -4.48 -4.47
N PHE A 140 -31.37 -3.59 -5.33
CA PHE A 140 -30.31 -3.86 -6.31
C PHE A 140 -29.14 -2.89 -6.12
N ALA A 141 -27.91 -3.39 -5.99
CA ALA A 141 -26.73 -2.56 -6.10
C ALA A 141 -26.17 -2.64 -7.52
N PHE A 142 -26.01 -1.50 -8.17
CA PHE A 142 -25.40 -1.36 -9.48
C PHE A 142 -23.97 -0.78 -9.29
N ILE A 143 -22.97 -1.68 -9.17
CA ILE A 143 -21.57 -1.30 -8.88
C ILE A 143 -20.91 -0.78 -10.16
N ASN A 144 -21.07 0.52 -10.39
CA ASN A 144 -20.68 1.21 -11.61
C ASN A 144 -19.21 1.68 -11.62
N GLY A 145 -18.52 1.60 -10.49
CA GLY A 145 -17.18 2.13 -10.32
C GLY A 145 -16.52 1.67 -9.03
N VAL A 146 -15.57 2.47 -8.53
CA VAL A 146 -14.85 2.20 -7.29
C VAL A 146 -15.81 1.93 -6.14
N ALA A 147 -15.61 0.81 -5.43
CA ALA A 147 -16.35 0.47 -4.21
C ALA A 147 -15.38 -0.08 -3.16
N LEU A 148 -15.08 0.73 -2.14
CA LEU A 148 -14.13 0.41 -1.08
C LEU A 148 -14.80 0.51 0.29
N GLY A 149 -14.49 -0.43 1.20
CA GLY A 149 -14.99 -0.43 2.57
C GLY A 149 -16.50 -0.24 2.62
N GLY A 150 -16.99 0.77 3.34
CA GLY A 150 -18.42 1.12 3.42
C GLY A 150 -19.12 1.26 2.06
N GLY A 151 -18.39 1.60 0.99
CA GLY A 151 -18.91 1.62 -0.38
C GLY A 151 -19.19 0.22 -0.95
N LEU A 152 -18.45 -0.80 -0.51
CA LEU A 152 -18.76 -2.19 -0.82
C LEU A 152 -19.83 -2.73 0.15
N GLU A 153 -19.77 -2.30 1.42
CA GLU A 153 -20.72 -2.73 2.45
C GLU A 153 -22.18 -2.34 2.08
N VAL A 154 -22.42 -1.11 1.61
CA VAL A 154 -23.77 -0.71 1.16
C VAL A 154 -24.29 -1.63 0.04
N ALA A 155 -23.42 -2.08 -0.86
CA ALA A 155 -23.80 -3.02 -1.91
C ALA A 155 -24.09 -4.44 -1.36
N LEU A 156 -23.36 -4.88 -0.33
CA LEU A 156 -23.60 -6.19 0.31
C LEU A 156 -24.94 -6.28 1.02
N HIS A 157 -25.49 -5.17 1.49
CA HIS A 157 -26.83 -5.13 2.09
C HIS A 157 -27.96 -5.24 1.07
N CYS A 158 -27.72 -4.98 -0.21
CA CYS A 158 -28.73 -5.15 -1.25
C CYS A 158 -29.02 -6.63 -1.52
N THR A 159 -30.26 -6.93 -1.93
CA THR A 159 -30.70 -8.29 -2.30
C THR A 159 -29.88 -8.82 -3.48
N TYR A 160 -29.66 -7.99 -4.48
CA TYR A 160 -28.96 -8.34 -5.72
C TYR A 160 -27.88 -7.32 -6.05
N ARG A 161 -26.87 -7.75 -6.80
CA ARG A 161 -25.72 -6.92 -7.20
C ARG A 161 -25.35 -7.18 -8.63
N THR A 162 -25.16 -6.11 -9.41
CA THR A 162 -24.46 -6.17 -10.69
C THR A 162 -23.14 -5.38 -10.61
N ILE A 163 -22.17 -5.73 -11.45
CA ILE A 163 -20.85 -5.05 -11.47
C ILE A 163 -20.43 -4.76 -12.89
N SER A 164 -19.84 -3.59 -13.11
CA SER A 164 -19.22 -3.27 -14.40
C SER A 164 -17.85 -3.95 -14.53
N SER A 165 -17.58 -4.56 -15.70
CA SER A 165 -16.27 -5.14 -16.03
C SER A 165 -15.14 -4.08 -15.99
N GLY A 166 -15.47 -2.82 -16.15
CA GLY A 166 -14.56 -1.68 -16.08
C GLY A 166 -14.22 -1.19 -14.66
N VAL A 167 -14.82 -1.74 -13.59
CA VAL A 167 -14.52 -1.33 -12.22
C VAL A 167 -13.04 -1.53 -11.89
N PRO A 168 -12.32 -0.44 -11.53
CA PRO A 168 -10.89 -0.53 -11.31
C PRO A 168 -10.50 -1.05 -9.93
N MET A 169 -11.33 -0.83 -8.90
CA MET A 169 -11.01 -1.11 -7.50
C MET A 169 -12.24 -1.57 -6.70
N ILE A 170 -12.13 -2.76 -6.15
CA ILE A 170 -13.02 -3.37 -5.14
C ILE A 170 -12.15 -3.87 -4.01
N ALA A 171 -12.37 -3.43 -2.78
CA ALA A 171 -11.57 -3.84 -1.63
C ALA A 171 -12.23 -3.52 -0.29
N PHE A 172 -11.71 -4.17 0.75
CA PHE A 172 -11.83 -3.77 2.15
C PHE A 172 -10.45 -3.31 2.65
N PRO A 173 -10.11 -2.01 2.54
CA PRO A 173 -8.80 -1.50 2.95
C PRO A 173 -8.66 -1.31 4.46
N GLU A 174 -9.65 -1.62 5.25
CA GLU A 174 -9.78 -1.28 6.67
C GLU A 174 -8.59 -1.82 7.47
N CYS A 175 -8.24 -3.10 7.32
CA CYS A 175 -7.09 -3.69 8.04
C CYS A 175 -5.74 -3.07 7.65
N PHE A 176 -5.65 -2.40 6.51
CA PHE A 176 -4.46 -1.64 6.13
C PHE A 176 -4.34 -0.32 6.89
N LEU A 177 -5.49 0.25 7.28
CA LEU A 177 -5.58 1.53 7.99
C LEU A 177 -5.67 1.37 9.51
N GLY A 178 -5.76 0.12 10.03
CA GLY A 178 -5.96 -0.14 11.45
C GLY A 178 -7.43 -0.19 11.88
N LEU A 179 -8.33 -0.51 10.94
CA LEU A 179 -9.77 -0.69 11.17
C LEU A 179 -10.24 -2.08 10.74
N VAL A 180 -11.52 -2.34 10.95
CA VAL A 180 -12.25 -3.51 10.42
C VAL A 180 -13.39 -3.03 9.51
N PRO A 181 -13.86 -3.84 8.54
CA PRO A 181 -15.14 -3.62 7.91
C PRO A 181 -16.22 -3.63 8.99
N GLY A 182 -16.81 -2.49 9.26
CA GLY A 182 -17.63 -2.29 10.46
C GLY A 182 -19.07 -1.87 10.17
N TRP A 183 -19.53 -2.00 8.91
CA TRP A 183 -20.91 -1.75 8.50
C TRP A 183 -21.53 -2.95 7.77
N GLY A 184 -21.22 -4.15 8.25
CA GLY A 184 -21.73 -5.42 7.76
C GLY A 184 -20.74 -6.25 6.93
N GLY A 185 -19.57 -5.70 6.58
CA GLY A 185 -18.61 -6.36 5.69
C GLY A 185 -18.01 -7.63 6.27
N ALA A 186 -17.64 -7.63 7.55
CA ALA A 186 -17.07 -8.79 8.21
C ALA A 186 -18.10 -9.90 8.47
N TYR A 187 -19.39 -9.56 8.56
CA TYR A 187 -20.50 -10.51 8.72
C TYR A 187 -21.06 -11.00 7.39
N LEU A 188 -21.41 -10.09 6.46
CA LEU A 188 -22.12 -10.42 5.22
C LEU A 188 -21.24 -11.09 4.18
N LEU A 189 -20.00 -10.61 4.00
CA LEU A 189 -19.13 -11.12 2.93
C LEU A 189 -18.79 -12.60 3.10
N PRO A 190 -18.33 -13.10 4.28
CA PRO A 190 -18.01 -14.51 4.44
C PRO A 190 -19.24 -15.41 4.32
N ARG A 191 -20.42 -14.92 4.64
CA ARG A 191 -21.69 -15.63 4.43
C ARG A 191 -22.12 -15.67 2.97
N LEU A 192 -21.66 -14.71 2.15
CA LEU A 192 -21.96 -14.64 0.73
C LEU A 192 -20.99 -15.51 -0.10
N ILE A 193 -19.68 -15.37 0.07
CA ILE A 193 -18.65 -15.98 -0.80
C ILE A 193 -17.81 -17.07 -0.11
N GLY A 194 -18.09 -17.38 1.15
CA GLY A 194 -17.34 -18.31 1.98
C GLY A 194 -16.15 -17.67 2.71
N PRO A 195 -15.69 -18.31 3.81
CA PRO A 195 -14.73 -17.69 4.73
C PRO A 195 -13.35 -17.45 4.11
N ALA A 196 -12.81 -18.41 3.33
CA ALA A 196 -11.48 -18.29 2.75
C ALA A 196 -11.36 -17.11 1.77
N ARG A 197 -12.37 -16.90 0.91
CA ARG A 197 -12.42 -15.78 -0.04
C ARG A 197 -12.61 -14.44 0.67
N ALA A 198 -13.45 -14.43 1.71
CA ALA A 198 -13.69 -13.23 2.50
C ALA A 198 -12.44 -12.82 3.29
N LEU A 199 -11.78 -13.75 3.99
CA LEU A 199 -10.53 -13.48 4.72
C LEU A 199 -9.42 -12.99 3.82
N LYS A 200 -9.34 -13.53 2.59
CA LYS A 200 -8.42 -13.02 1.58
C LYS A 200 -8.69 -11.55 1.24
N LEU A 201 -9.95 -11.14 1.10
CA LEU A 201 -10.30 -9.77 0.74
C LEU A 201 -10.20 -8.80 1.92
N ILE A 202 -10.61 -9.25 3.13
CA ILE A 202 -10.67 -8.43 4.34
C ILE A 202 -9.28 -8.29 5.00
N ILE A 203 -8.44 -9.33 4.95
CA ILE A 203 -7.18 -9.40 5.70
C ILE A 203 -5.96 -9.55 4.81
N GLU A 204 -5.90 -10.61 3.97
CA GLU A 204 -4.67 -10.92 3.24
C GLU A 204 -4.31 -9.84 2.20
N ASN A 205 -5.29 -9.35 1.46
CA ASN A 205 -5.09 -8.30 0.46
C ASN A 205 -4.64 -6.97 1.08
N PRO A 206 -5.28 -6.43 2.13
CA PRO A 206 -4.79 -5.26 2.86
C PRO A 206 -3.36 -5.42 3.36
N LEU A 207 -3.03 -6.53 4.03
CA LEU A 207 -1.69 -6.82 4.53
C LEU A 207 -0.68 -7.16 3.40
N SER A 208 -1.13 -7.31 2.16
CA SER A 208 -0.30 -7.52 0.97
C SER A 208 -0.24 -6.26 0.09
N GLN A 209 0.23 -5.15 0.66
CA GLN A 209 0.35 -3.83 0.02
C GLN A 209 -1.00 -3.26 -0.46
N ASN A 210 -2.05 -3.46 0.33
CA ASN A 210 -3.41 -3.00 0.04
C ASN A 210 -3.88 -3.38 -1.37
N LYS A 211 -3.76 -4.65 -1.70
CA LYS A 211 -4.13 -5.19 -3.02
C LYS A 211 -5.62 -5.10 -3.23
N MET A 212 -6.03 -4.49 -4.34
CA MET A 212 -7.43 -4.32 -4.71
C MET A 212 -7.80 -5.20 -5.90
N LEU A 213 -9.08 -5.63 -5.96
CA LEU A 213 -9.62 -6.39 -7.07
C LEU A 213 -10.14 -5.44 -8.16
N ARG A 214 -10.23 -5.97 -9.38
CA ARG A 214 -10.99 -5.37 -10.47
C ARG A 214 -12.34 -6.03 -10.60
N GLY A 215 -13.28 -5.40 -11.33
CA GLY A 215 -14.63 -5.91 -11.54
C GLY A 215 -14.71 -7.39 -11.92
N PRO A 216 -14.00 -7.88 -12.95
CA PRO A 216 -14.01 -9.30 -13.31
C PRO A 216 -13.59 -10.23 -12.17
N ALA A 217 -12.52 -9.89 -11.44
CA ALA A 217 -12.06 -10.70 -10.32
C ALA A 217 -13.05 -10.71 -9.13
N ALA A 218 -13.74 -9.59 -8.90
CA ALA A 218 -14.80 -9.51 -7.88
C ALA A 218 -16.01 -10.35 -8.28
N PHE A 219 -16.38 -10.33 -9.56
CA PHE A 219 -17.44 -11.18 -10.09
C PHE A 219 -17.11 -12.67 -9.99
N GLU A 220 -15.91 -13.09 -10.38
CA GLU A 220 -15.42 -14.47 -10.25
C GLU A 220 -15.43 -14.98 -8.79
N LEU A 221 -15.23 -14.08 -7.81
CA LEU A 221 -15.34 -14.43 -6.40
C LEU A 221 -16.79 -14.59 -5.92
N GLY A 222 -17.79 -14.14 -6.69
CA GLY A 222 -19.20 -14.21 -6.34
C GLY A 222 -19.72 -13.01 -5.55
N ILE A 223 -19.02 -11.86 -5.60
CA ILE A 223 -19.46 -10.61 -4.95
C ILE A 223 -20.68 -10.03 -5.68
N ALA A 224 -20.76 -10.19 -6.99
CA ALA A 224 -21.90 -9.76 -7.80
C ALA A 224 -22.56 -10.93 -8.53
N ASP A 225 -23.84 -10.78 -8.84
CA ASP A 225 -24.72 -11.80 -9.45
C ASP A 225 -24.65 -11.76 -11.00
N ALA A 226 -24.38 -10.56 -11.55
CA ALA A 226 -24.19 -10.36 -12.98
C ALA A 226 -23.09 -9.30 -13.25
N MET A 227 -22.45 -9.40 -14.42
CA MET A 227 -21.43 -8.46 -14.87
C MET A 227 -21.71 -7.98 -16.28
N PHE A 228 -21.59 -6.67 -16.50
CA PHE A 228 -21.85 -6.02 -17.78
C PHE A 228 -20.69 -5.11 -18.21
N GLU A 229 -20.63 -4.80 -19.51
CA GLU A 229 -19.61 -3.92 -20.05
C GLU A 229 -19.84 -2.45 -19.60
N PRO A 230 -18.77 -1.65 -19.47
CA PRO A 230 -18.87 -0.29 -18.94
C PRO A 230 -19.75 0.66 -19.76
N ALA A 231 -19.82 0.47 -21.09
CA ALA A 231 -20.54 1.39 -21.97
C ALA A 231 -22.04 1.41 -21.68
N ASP A 232 -22.64 0.25 -21.46
CA ASP A 232 -24.10 0.06 -21.31
C ASP A 232 -24.44 -0.48 -19.90
N PHE A 233 -23.52 -0.31 -18.95
CA PHE A 233 -23.61 -0.96 -17.63
C PHE A 233 -24.94 -0.73 -16.92
N LEU A 234 -25.36 0.52 -16.79
CA LEU A 234 -26.58 0.84 -16.03
C LEU A 234 -27.83 0.34 -16.76
N GLU A 235 -27.90 0.47 -18.07
CA GLU A 235 -29.02 0.02 -18.89
C GLU A 235 -29.17 -1.50 -18.85
N GLU A 236 -28.07 -2.24 -19.01
CA GLU A 236 -28.09 -3.71 -18.91
C GLU A 236 -28.38 -4.18 -17.46
N SER A 237 -27.92 -3.46 -16.45
CA SER A 237 -28.25 -3.74 -15.05
C SER A 237 -29.74 -3.54 -14.75
N LEU A 238 -30.34 -2.48 -15.27
CA LEU A 238 -31.79 -2.22 -15.14
C LEU A 238 -32.63 -3.26 -15.90
N ARG A 239 -32.18 -3.63 -17.12
CA ARG A 239 -32.80 -4.71 -17.87
C ARG A 239 -32.73 -6.04 -17.14
N TRP A 240 -31.55 -6.38 -16.56
CA TRP A 240 -31.39 -7.58 -15.76
C TRP A 240 -32.29 -7.56 -14.51
N ALA A 241 -32.40 -6.41 -13.83
CA ALA A 241 -33.34 -6.25 -12.70
C ALA A 241 -34.77 -6.51 -13.11
N SER A 242 -35.21 -6.04 -14.30
CA SER A 242 -36.53 -6.34 -14.87
C SER A 242 -36.75 -7.85 -15.07
N LEU A 243 -35.75 -8.58 -15.59
CA LEU A 243 -35.81 -10.02 -15.78
C LEU A 243 -35.91 -10.78 -14.45
N VAL A 244 -35.16 -10.34 -13.42
CA VAL A 244 -35.23 -10.90 -12.07
C VAL A 244 -36.61 -10.67 -11.45
N LEU A 245 -37.15 -9.47 -11.53
CA LEU A 245 -38.47 -9.11 -10.96
C LEU A 245 -39.62 -9.85 -11.64
N THR A 246 -39.53 -10.12 -12.93
CA THR A 246 -40.53 -10.88 -13.69
C THR A 246 -40.36 -12.40 -13.58
N GLY A 247 -39.28 -12.87 -12.93
CA GLY A 247 -38.96 -14.30 -12.81
C GLY A 247 -38.38 -14.91 -14.10
N ALA A 248 -38.07 -14.09 -15.09
CA ALA A 248 -37.40 -14.55 -16.34
C ALA A 248 -35.90 -14.87 -16.13
N GLU A 249 -35.31 -14.32 -15.09
CA GLU A 249 -33.97 -14.62 -14.63
C GLU A 249 -33.98 -15.14 -13.20
N THR A 250 -33.26 -16.24 -12.92
CA THR A 250 -33.16 -16.83 -11.58
C THR A 250 -31.71 -16.71 -11.10
N VAL A 251 -31.49 -16.01 -10.01
CA VAL A 251 -30.15 -15.83 -9.43
C VAL A 251 -29.80 -17.07 -8.59
N SER A 252 -28.73 -17.75 -8.99
CA SER A 252 -28.17 -18.87 -8.24
C SER A 252 -26.83 -18.50 -7.63
N ARG A 253 -26.68 -18.70 -6.33
CA ARG A 253 -25.43 -18.47 -5.60
C ARG A 253 -24.90 -19.79 -5.07
N PRO A 254 -23.70 -20.24 -5.49
CA PRO A 254 -23.11 -21.49 -5.02
C PRO A 254 -23.05 -21.55 -3.48
N GLY A 255 -23.56 -22.64 -2.90
CA GLY A 255 -23.57 -22.84 -1.44
C GLY A 255 -24.67 -22.15 -0.65
N ARG A 256 -25.57 -21.44 -1.33
CA ARG A 256 -26.72 -20.76 -0.73
C ARG A 256 -28.02 -21.26 -1.37
N PRO A 257 -28.82 -22.08 -0.69
CA PRO A 257 -30.06 -22.66 -1.27
C PRO A 257 -31.17 -21.64 -1.53
N ASP A 258 -31.15 -20.47 -0.88
CA ASP A 258 -32.13 -19.42 -1.09
C ASP A 258 -31.48 -18.04 -1.16
N ALA A 259 -31.49 -17.45 -2.36
CA ALA A 259 -30.87 -16.15 -2.61
C ALA A 259 -31.66 -14.98 -2.00
N ALA A 260 -32.92 -15.20 -1.65
CA ALA A 260 -33.83 -14.18 -1.15
C ALA A 260 -33.85 -14.08 0.38
N ASP A 261 -33.32 -15.07 1.11
CA ASP A 261 -33.28 -15.07 2.57
C ASP A 261 -31.94 -14.53 3.11
N PRO A 262 -31.87 -13.30 3.66
CA PRO A 262 -30.67 -12.77 4.30
C PRO A 262 -30.20 -13.58 5.53
N ALA A 263 -31.11 -14.35 6.14
CA ALA A 263 -30.84 -15.25 7.26
C ALA A 263 -30.35 -16.63 6.79
N ALA A 264 -30.27 -16.86 5.48
CA ALA A 264 -29.82 -18.13 4.93
C ALA A 264 -28.44 -18.54 5.45
N ARG A 265 -28.24 -19.85 5.57
CA ARG A 265 -27.06 -20.51 6.10
C ARG A 265 -25.77 -19.96 5.49
N ALA A 266 -24.77 -19.68 6.33
CA ALA A 266 -23.45 -19.22 5.90
C ALA A 266 -22.86 -20.16 4.82
N ALA A 267 -22.24 -19.61 3.78
CA ALA A 267 -21.58 -20.41 2.76
C ALA A 267 -20.42 -21.21 3.36
N GLY A 268 -20.33 -22.50 3.02
CA GLY A 268 -19.27 -23.40 3.48
C GLY A 268 -19.60 -24.20 4.75
N THR A 269 -18.86 -25.29 4.91
CA THR A 269 -18.97 -26.21 6.06
C THR A 269 -18.22 -25.67 7.29
N GLU A 270 -18.47 -26.26 8.45
CA GLU A 270 -17.74 -25.93 9.68
C GLU A 270 -16.23 -26.14 9.55
N GLU A 271 -15.85 -27.23 8.89
CA GLU A 271 -14.45 -27.55 8.67
C GLU A 271 -13.77 -26.52 7.75
N GLU A 272 -14.41 -26.08 6.67
CA GLU A 272 -13.91 -25.03 5.79
C GLU A 272 -13.70 -23.72 6.53
N TRP A 273 -14.63 -23.36 7.45
CA TRP A 273 -14.50 -22.17 8.27
C TRP A 273 -13.30 -22.29 9.24
N ALA A 274 -13.18 -23.41 9.93
CA ALA A 274 -12.08 -23.65 10.88
C ALA A 274 -10.72 -23.61 10.19
N GLN A 275 -10.60 -24.27 9.00
CA GLN A 275 -9.37 -24.26 8.21
C GLN A 275 -9.01 -22.86 7.71
N ALA A 276 -9.98 -22.10 7.19
CA ALA A 276 -9.77 -20.74 6.69
C ALA A 276 -9.32 -19.78 7.81
N VAL A 277 -9.95 -19.86 8.98
CA VAL A 277 -9.59 -19.05 10.16
C VAL A 277 -8.19 -19.40 10.66
N ALA A 278 -7.85 -20.69 10.74
CA ALA A 278 -6.52 -21.12 11.15
C ALA A 278 -5.42 -20.66 10.19
N ALA A 279 -5.65 -20.78 8.86
CA ALA A 279 -4.72 -20.30 7.85
C ALA A 279 -4.53 -18.78 7.90
N ALA A 280 -5.62 -18.02 8.04
CA ALA A 280 -5.55 -16.58 8.16
C ALA A 280 -4.81 -16.13 9.44
N ARG A 281 -5.01 -16.82 10.56
CA ARG A 281 -4.29 -16.54 11.82
C ARG A 281 -2.77 -16.72 11.66
N LEU A 282 -2.35 -17.78 11.00
CA LEU A 282 -0.93 -18.00 10.66
C LEU A 282 -0.40 -16.90 9.73
N PHE A 283 -1.18 -16.54 8.72
CA PHE A 283 -0.79 -15.47 7.80
C PHE A 283 -0.62 -14.13 8.53
N ILE A 284 -1.57 -13.75 9.39
CA ILE A 284 -1.50 -12.51 10.19
C ILE A 284 -0.25 -12.56 11.09
N GLY A 285 -0.06 -13.66 11.82
CA GLY A 285 1.12 -13.85 12.69
C GLY A 285 2.43 -13.63 11.95
N GLY A 286 2.58 -14.23 10.75
CA GLY A 286 3.78 -14.05 9.93
C GLY A 286 3.91 -12.68 9.24
N LYS A 287 2.87 -11.82 9.30
CA LYS A 287 2.91 -10.47 8.70
C LYS A 287 3.10 -9.35 9.71
N VAL A 288 2.51 -9.47 10.88
CA VAL A 288 2.48 -8.36 11.85
C VAL A 288 2.96 -8.77 13.25
N HIS A 289 3.33 -10.03 13.46
CA HIS A 289 3.92 -10.55 14.72
C HIS A 289 3.17 -10.12 16.00
N GLY A 290 1.83 -9.94 15.90
CA GLY A 290 1.01 -9.45 17.00
C GLY A 290 0.98 -7.93 17.18
N ALA A 291 1.75 -7.16 16.41
CA ALA A 291 1.90 -5.71 16.58
C ALA A 291 0.69 -4.88 16.13
N ALA A 292 -0.15 -5.41 15.24
CA ALA A 292 -1.34 -4.71 14.71
C ALA A 292 -2.62 -5.43 15.14
N PRO A 293 -3.48 -4.83 15.99
CA PRO A 293 -4.70 -5.47 16.50
C PRO A 293 -5.82 -5.63 15.45
N ALA A 294 -5.97 -4.70 14.50
CA ALA A 294 -7.10 -4.70 13.57
C ALA A 294 -7.27 -6.00 12.75
N PRO A 295 -6.22 -6.62 12.16
CA PRO A 295 -6.37 -7.88 11.44
C PRO A 295 -6.86 -9.04 12.32
N TYR A 296 -6.47 -9.09 13.59
CA TYR A 296 -6.94 -10.11 14.54
C TYR A 296 -8.40 -9.88 14.93
N ARG A 297 -8.80 -8.63 15.16
CA ARG A 297 -10.21 -8.26 15.39
C ARG A 297 -11.08 -8.63 14.20
N ALA A 298 -10.63 -8.33 12.95
CA ALA A 298 -11.34 -8.73 11.74
C ALA A 298 -11.47 -10.26 11.62
N LEU A 299 -10.40 -11.01 11.96
CA LEU A 299 -10.44 -12.47 11.96
C LEU A 299 -11.49 -13.01 12.93
N ASP A 300 -11.55 -12.47 14.15
CA ASP A 300 -12.50 -12.92 15.19
C ASP A 300 -13.95 -12.60 14.77
N LEU A 301 -14.21 -11.42 14.17
CA LEU A 301 -15.51 -11.05 13.60
C LEU A 301 -15.95 -12.02 12.49
N VAL A 302 -15.06 -12.30 11.54
CA VAL A 302 -15.35 -13.27 10.47
C VAL A 302 -15.59 -14.66 11.04
N ALA A 303 -14.81 -15.12 12.01
CA ALA A 303 -14.99 -16.42 12.63
C ALA A 303 -16.39 -16.53 13.32
N ALA A 304 -16.80 -15.50 14.05
CA ALA A 304 -18.11 -15.43 14.72
C ALA A 304 -19.28 -15.38 13.72
N ALA A 305 -19.10 -14.77 12.54
CA ALA A 305 -20.14 -14.58 11.53
C ALA A 305 -20.79 -15.90 11.05
N ARG A 306 -20.15 -17.06 11.26
CA ARG A 306 -20.70 -18.36 10.90
C ARG A 306 -21.99 -18.69 11.70
N THR A 307 -21.98 -18.43 12.99
CA THR A 307 -23.02 -18.89 13.94
C THR A 307 -23.82 -17.75 14.54
N ALA A 308 -23.27 -16.54 14.57
CA ALA A 308 -23.95 -15.36 15.09
C ALA A 308 -25.21 -15.05 14.28
N SER A 309 -26.25 -14.59 14.95
CA SER A 309 -27.35 -13.87 14.31
C SER A 309 -26.85 -12.57 13.67
N ARG A 310 -27.62 -11.99 12.78
CA ARG A 310 -27.23 -10.72 12.14
C ARG A 310 -27.06 -9.59 13.16
N ASP A 311 -27.96 -9.51 14.14
CA ASP A 311 -27.90 -8.46 15.17
C ASP A 311 -26.68 -8.64 16.08
N GLU A 312 -26.33 -9.88 16.46
CA GLU A 312 -25.09 -10.17 17.21
C GLU A 312 -23.84 -9.84 16.39
N GLY A 313 -23.83 -10.21 15.11
CA GLY A 313 -22.70 -9.93 14.22
C GLY A 313 -22.47 -8.43 14.02
N PHE A 314 -23.55 -7.67 13.78
CA PHE A 314 -23.47 -6.21 13.61
C PHE A 314 -23.07 -5.50 14.91
N ALA A 315 -23.62 -5.92 16.06
CA ALA A 315 -23.20 -5.37 17.34
C ALA A 315 -21.71 -5.63 17.63
N ALA A 316 -21.18 -6.80 17.26
CA ALA A 316 -19.76 -7.11 17.40
C ALA A 316 -18.87 -6.26 16.46
N GLU A 317 -19.35 -5.99 15.23
CA GLU A 317 -18.65 -5.05 14.32
C GLU A 317 -18.66 -3.63 14.87
N ASP A 318 -19.80 -3.15 15.40
CA ASP A 318 -19.95 -1.82 16.02
C ASP A 318 -18.94 -1.62 17.16
N ASP A 319 -18.86 -2.59 18.09
CA ASP A 319 -17.92 -2.55 19.21
C ASP A 319 -16.46 -2.56 18.74
N ALA A 320 -16.13 -3.44 17.77
CA ALA A 320 -14.78 -3.51 17.24
C ALA A 320 -14.38 -2.23 16.50
N LEU A 321 -15.29 -1.66 15.71
CA LEU A 321 -15.03 -0.41 15.00
C LEU A 321 -14.90 0.76 15.97
N ALA A 322 -15.74 0.85 17.01
CA ALA A 322 -15.65 1.90 18.02
C ALA A 322 -14.33 1.87 18.76
N ASP A 323 -13.84 0.69 19.18
CA ASP A 323 -12.55 0.55 19.84
C ASP A 323 -11.39 0.95 18.92
N LEU A 324 -11.43 0.54 17.64
CA LEU A 324 -10.37 0.81 16.67
C LEU A 324 -10.35 2.27 16.19
N LEU A 325 -11.50 2.96 16.13
CA LEU A 325 -11.57 4.39 15.84
C LEU A 325 -10.81 5.25 16.87
N LEU A 326 -10.63 4.75 18.08
CA LEU A 326 -9.86 5.40 19.15
C LEU A 326 -8.40 4.95 19.19
N SER A 327 -8.01 3.96 18.39
CA SER A 327 -6.70 3.33 18.47
C SER A 327 -5.56 4.21 17.94
N GLU A 328 -4.38 4.02 18.50
CA GLU A 328 -3.15 4.58 17.95
C GLU A 328 -2.82 4.01 16.56
N GLU A 329 -3.21 2.75 16.29
CA GLU A 329 -3.03 2.11 15.00
C GLU A 329 -3.74 2.89 13.88
N LEU A 330 -4.99 3.30 14.10
CA LEU A 330 -5.71 4.11 13.13
C LEU A 330 -5.04 5.47 12.91
N ARG A 331 -4.68 6.18 13.98
CA ARG A 331 -3.99 7.50 13.86
C ARG A 331 -2.70 7.36 13.08
N ALA A 332 -1.93 6.33 13.37
CA ALA A 332 -0.70 5.99 12.67
C ALA A 332 -0.97 5.64 11.20
N GLY A 333 -1.95 4.78 10.94
CA GLY A 333 -2.35 4.38 9.58
C GLY A 333 -2.82 5.55 8.73
N LEU A 334 -3.65 6.43 9.26
CA LEU A 334 -4.12 7.64 8.57
C LEU A 334 -2.96 8.60 8.27
N TYR A 335 -2.06 8.82 9.23
CA TYR A 335 -0.87 9.62 8.99
C TYR A 335 -0.01 9.04 7.86
N ALA A 336 0.31 7.75 7.91
CA ALA A 336 1.10 7.09 6.88
C ALA A 336 0.42 7.15 5.50
N PHE A 337 -0.91 6.97 5.47
CA PHE A 337 -1.70 7.07 4.24
C PHE A 337 -1.64 8.48 3.63
N ASP A 338 -1.89 9.50 4.44
CA ASP A 338 -1.83 10.90 4.04
C ASP A 338 -0.43 11.29 3.56
N LEU A 339 0.60 10.86 4.28
CA LEU A 339 1.99 11.08 3.92
C LEU A 339 2.29 10.54 2.52
N VAL A 340 1.93 9.28 2.25
CA VAL A 340 2.15 8.67 0.95
C VAL A 340 1.34 9.36 -0.14
N GLN A 341 0.09 9.76 0.12
CA GLN A 341 -0.78 10.39 -0.88
C GLN A 341 -0.41 11.85 -1.19
N LYS A 342 -0.02 12.62 -0.18
CA LYS A 342 0.20 14.07 -0.31
C LYS A 342 1.67 14.41 -0.60
N ARG A 343 2.61 13.85 0.18
CA ARG A 343 4.03 14.20 0.11
C ARG A 343 4.69 13.73 -1.20
N THR A 344 4.30 12.54 -1.69
CA THR A 344 4.84 12.03 -2.96
C THR A 344 4.45 12.86 -4.18
N ARG A 345 3.30 13.53 -4.14
CA ARG A 345 2.85 14.39 -5.25
C ARG A 345 3.65 15.69 -5.34
N ARG A 346 4.17 16.18 -4.20
CA ARG A 346 5.00 17.39 -4.10
C ARG A 346 6.16 17.11 -3.13
N PRO A 347 7.24 16.45 -3.61
CA PRO A 347 8.43 16.25 -2.79
C PRO A 347 8.95 17.59 -2.26
N ALA A 348 9.40 17.61 -1.02
CA ALA A 348 9.97 18.83 -0.45
C ALA A 348 11.23 19.23 -1.24
N GLY A 349 11.42 20.53 -1.44
CA GLY A 349 12.55 21.03 -2.22
C GLY A 349 12.49 20.75 -3.72
N ALA A 350 11.34 20.26 -4.24
CA ALA A 350 11.17 20.02 -5.66
C ALA A 350 11.23 21.34 -6.46
N PRO A 351 12.08 21.41 -7.50
CA PRO A 351 12.12 22.56 -8.40
C PRO A 351 10.83 22.67 -9.21
N ASP A 352 10.69 23.77 -9.95
CA ASP A 352 9.55 23.97 -10.85
C ASP A 352 9.50 22.84 -11.89
N LYS A 353 8.35 22.20 -12.00
CA LYS A 353 8.11 21.08 -12.94
C LYS A 353 8.27 21.47 -14.41
N SER A 354 8.16 22.76 -14.74
CA SER A 354 8.38 23.27 -16.11
C SER A 354 9.83 23.16 -16.57
N LEU A 355 10.78 22.99 -15.63
CA LEU A 355 12.20 22.76 -15.93
C LEU A 355 12.50 21.32 -16.38
N ALA A 356 11.56 20.40 -16.23
CA ALA A 356 11.73 19.03 -16.65
C ALA A 356 11.87 18.93 -18.18
N ARG A 357 12.91 18.24 -18.60
CA ARG A 357 13.19 17.98 -20.02
C ARG A 357 12.42 16.74 -20.48
N PRO A 358 11.91 16.69 -21.72
CA PRO A 358 11.29 15.47 -22.25
C PRO A 358 12.33 14.36 -22.39
N VAL A 359 11.93 13.13 -22.10
CA VAL A 359 12.78 11.93 -22.25
C VAL A 359 12.14 11.03 -23.30
N THR A 360 12.77 10.93 -24.45
CA THR A 360 12.31 10.17 -25.62
C THR A 360 13.15 8.93 -25.89
N LYS A 361 14.38 8.86 -25.33
CA LYS A 361 15.29 7.71 -25.39
C LYS A 361 16.11 7.62 -24.11
N VAL A 362 16.30 6.39 -23.61
CA VAL A 362 17.04 6.11 -22.38
C VAL A 362 18.25 5.22 -22.67
N GLY A 363 19.38 5.56 -22.06
CA GLY A 363 20.56 4.71 -21.97
C GLY A 363 20.65 4.03 -20.59
N VAL A 364 21.07 2.77 -20.56
CA VAL A 364 21.37 2.04 -19.33
C VAL A 364 22.77 1.48 -19.42
N VAL A 365 23.67 1.93 -18.53
CA VAL A 365 25.06 1.44 -18.46
C VAL A 365 25.13 0.35 -17.39
N GLY A 366 25.53 -0.84 -17.80
CA GLY A 366 25.49 -2.08 -17.04
C GLY A 366 24.41 -3.00 -17.57
N ALA A 367 24.63 -4.30 -17.45
CA ALA A 367 23.68 -5.37 -17.83
C ALA A 367 23.48 -6.40 -16.71
N GLY A 368 23.90 -6.05 -15.49
CA GLY A 368 23.62 -6.83 -14.28
C GLY A 368 22.15 -6.80 -13.88
N LEU A 369 21.81 -7.51 -12.80
CA LEU A 369 20.43 -7.66 -12.33
C LEU A 369 19.69 -6.33 -12.14
N MET A 370 20.31 -5.36 -11.45
CA MET A 370 19.69 -4.04 -11.21
C MET A 370 19.47 -3.28 -12.51
N ALA A 371 20.49 -3.22 -13.39
CA ALA A 371 20.39 -2.57 -14.68
C ALA A 371 19.26 -3.17 -15.54
N ALA A 372 19.16 -4.49 -15.60
CA ALA A 372 18.12 -5.19 -16.36
C ALA A 372 16.71 -4.96 -15.79
N GLN A 373 16.55 -4.94 -14.45
CA GLN A 373 15.27 -4.59 -13.81
C GLN A 373 14.87 -3.13 -14.07
N ILE A 374 15.83 -2.19 -14.04
CA ILE A 374 15.61 -0.77 -14.35
C ILE A 374 15.22 -0.63 -15.82
N ALA A 375 15.94 -1.25 -16.74
CA ALA A 375 15.61 -1.24 -18.18
C ALA A 375 14.21 -1.79 -18.46
N LEU A 376 13.83 -2.90 -17.82
CA LEU A 376 12.48 -3.47 -17.90
C LEU A 376 11.41 -2.46 -17.44
N LEU A 377 11.67 -1.74 -16.35
CA LEU A 377 10.76 -0.72 -15.84
C LEU A 377 10.58 0.43 -16.84
N PHE A 378 11.67 0.92 -17.45
CA PHE A 378 11.62 1.96 -18.48
C PHE A 378 10.81 1.50 -19.70
N VAL A 379 11.11 0.31 -20.24
CA VAL A 379 10.38 -0.28 -21.37
C VAL A 379 8.87 -0.37 -21.08
N ARG A 380 8.50 -0.81 -19.89
CA ARG A 380 7.09 -1.05 -19.53
C ARG A 380 6.31 0.21 -19.20
N ARG A 381 6.96 1.22 -18.63
CA ARG A 381 6.27 2.40 -18.05
C ARG A 381 6.48 3.66 -18.86
N LEU A 382 7.73 3.94 -19.24
CA LEU A 382 8.04 5.10 -20.06
C LEU A 382 7.71 4.85 -21.53
N GLN A 383 7.85 3.60 -21.99
CA GLN A 383 7.52 3.15 -23.35
C GLN A 383 8.32 3.89 -24.44
N VAL A 384 9.58 4.18 -24.15
CA VAL A 384 10.55 4.78 -25.08
C VAL A 384 11.64 3.77 -25.42
N PRO A 385 12.41 3.95 -26.50
CA PRO A 385 13.61 3.17 -26.79
C PRO A 385 14.59 3.17 -25.64
N VAL A 386 15.09 2.00 -25.28
CA VAL A 386 16.10 1.78 -24.23
C VAL A 386 17.28 1.07 -24.85
N VAL A 387 18.47 1.62 -24.69
CA VAL A 387 19.73 0.96 -25.10
C VAL A 387 20.49 0.57 -23.86
N MET A 388 20.87 -0.71 -23.77
CA MET A 388 21.70 -1.26 -22.69
C MET A 388 23.11 -1.48 -23.15
N THR A 389 24.11 -1.09 -22.35
CA THR A 389 25.52 -1.35 -22.63
C THR A 389 26.21 -2.04 -21.47
N ASP A 390 27.23 -2.85 -21.78
CA ASP A 390 28.17 -3.44 -20.80
C ASP A 390 29.55 -3.61 -21.44
N LEU A 391 30.50 -4.19 -20.71
CA LEU A 391 31.90 -4.40 -21.13
C LEU A 391 32.03 -5.32 -22.33
N ASP A 392 31.14 -6.30 -22.48
CA ASP A 392 31.17 -7.29 -23.55
C ASP A 392 29.76 -7.67 -24.03
N GLN A 393 29.70 -8.23 -25.25
CA GLN A 393 28.43 -8.58 -25.89
C GLN A 393 27.66 -9.66 -25.13
N ALA A 394 28.33 -10.61 -24.49
CA ALA A 394 27.68 -11.69 -23.77
C ALA A 394 26.89 -11.17 -22.56
N ARG A 395 27.41 -10.19 -21.84
CA ARG A 395 26.71 -9.51 -20.75
C ARG A 395 25.52 -8.71 -21.26
N VAL A 396 25.72 -7.96 -22.34
CA VAL A 396 24.64 -7.19 -22.98
C VAL A 396 23.50 -8.12 -23.39
N ASP A 397 23.84 -9.23 -24.08
CA ASP A 397 22.83 -10.21 -24.52
C ASP A 397 22.10 -10.88 -23.34
N ALA A 398 22.81 -11.16 -22.24
CA ALA A 398 22.21 -11.70 -21.03
C ALA A 398 21.23 -10.69 -20.38
N GLY A 399 21.59 -9.41 -20.31
CA GLY A 399 20.72 -8.35 -19.75
C GLY A 399 19.47 -8.12 -20.60
N VAL A 400 19.61 -8.01 -21.93
CA VAL A 400 18.48 -7.91 -22.86
C VAL A 400 17.62 -9.18 -22.80
N GLY A 401 18.26 -10.34 -22.74
CA GLY A 401 17.58 -11.63 -22.59
C GLY A 401 16.74 -11.73 -21.33
N TYR A 402 17.24 -11.22 -20.19
CA TYR A 402 16.47 -11.11 -18.95
C TYR A 402 15.18 -10.28 -19.15
N VAL A 403 15.30 -9.10 -19.78
CA VAL A 403 14.15 -8.23 -20.04
C VAL A 403 13.11 -8.94 -20.91
N HIS A 404 13.55 -9.61 -21.98
CA HIS A 404 12.67 -10.39 -22.86
C HIS A 404 11.97 -11.53 -22.11
N ALA A 405 12.71 -12.28 -21.28
CA ALA A 405 12.15 -13.39 -20.49
C ALA A 405 11.07 -12.92 -19.50
N GLU A 406 11.29 -11.78 -18.82
CA GLU A 406 10.28 -11.24 -17.91
C GLU A 406 9.04 -10.71 -18.65
N ILE A 407 9.18 -10.17 -19.87
CA ILE A 407 8.03 -9.82 -20.73
C ILE A 407 7.26 -11.07 -21.12
N ASP A 408 7.95 -12.16 -21.56
CA ASP A 408 7.32 -13.44 -21.89
C ASP A 408 6.58 -14.06 -20.71
N LYS A 409 7.14 -13.96 -19.53
CA LYS A 409 6.48 -14.40 -18.29
C LYS A 409 5.20 -13.62 -17.99
N GLN A 410 5.12 -12.32 -18.32
CA GLN A 410 3.88 -11.55 -18.21
C GLN A 410 2.86 -11.99 -19.27
N LEU A 411 3.31 -12.24 -20.49
CA LEU A 411 2.47 -12.76 -21.58
C LEU A 411 1.89 -14.14 -21.24
N SER A 412 2.71 -15.07 -20.77
CA SER A 412 2.26 -16.42 -20.41
C SER A 412 1.25 -16.46 -19.26
N ARG A 413 1.28 -15.42 -18.39
CA ARG A 413 0.32 -15.22 -17.30
C ARG A 413 -0.93 -14.44 -17.72
N GLY A 414 -1.09 -14.13 -19.01
CA GLY A 414 -2.22 -13.35 -19.52
C GLY A 414 -2.28 -11.90 -19.02
N ARG A 415 -1.17 -11.37 -18.49
CA ARG A 415 -1.13 -9.99 -17.92
C ARG A 415 -0.96 -8.91 -18.99
N ILE A 416 -0.45 -9.27 -20.14
CA ILE A 416 -0.30 -8.41 -21.33
C ILE A 416 -0.68 -9.18 -22.58
N SER A 417 -1.12 -8.45 -23.63
CA SER A 417 -1.43 -9.03 -24.94
C SER A 417 -0.14 -9.35 -25.71
N PRO A 418 -0.21 -10.25 -26.74
CA PRO A 418 0.91 -10.52 -27.65
C PRO A 418 1.47 -9.24 -28.30
N ASP A 419 0.60 -8.35 -28.75
CA ASP A 419 1.01 -7.08 -29.37
C ASP A 419 1.76 -6.18 -28.39
N ALA A 420 1.30 -6.10 -27.13
CA ALA A 420 2.00 -5.34 -26.08
C ALA A 420 3.38 -5.95 -25.78
N ALA A 421 3.48 -7.29 -25.73
CA ALA A 421 4.76 -7.98 -25.52
C ALA A 421 5.74 -7.69 -26.67
N ASN A 422 5.28 -7.78 -27.93
CA ASN A 422 6.12 -7.50 -29.09
C ASN A 422 6.58 -6.04 -29.12
N ARG A 423 5.70 -5.07 -28.83
CA ARG A 423 6.10 -3.65 -28.74
C ARG A 423 7.15 -3.44 -27.64
N GLN A 424 6.94 -4.00 -26.45
CA GLN A 424 7.89 -3.86 -25.35
C GLN A 424 9.27 -4.44 -25.69
N LYS A 425 9.32 -5.64 -26.30
CA LYS A 425 10.58 -6.25 -26.72
C LYS A 425 11.31 -5.44 -27.79
N ALA A 426 10.58 -4.79 -28.70
CA ALA A 426 11.17 -3.97 -29.74
C ALA A 426 11.77 -2.65 -29.20
N LEU A 427 11.40 -2.22 -27.99
CA LEU A 427 11.93 -1.01 -27.39
C LEU A 427 13.28 -1.20 -26.74
N ILE A 428 13.76 -2.44 -26.48
CA ILE A 428 15.06 -2.65 -25.87
C ILE A 428 16.07 -3.18 -26.88
N THR A 429 17.23 -2.58 -26.90
CA THR A 429 18.37 -3.01 -27.72
C THR A 429 19.64 -3.04 -26.87
N GLY A 430 20.65 -3.76 -27.32
CA GLY A 430 21.95 -3.85 -26.67
C GLY A 430 23.06 -3.35 -27.58
N SER A 431 24.10 -2.75 -26.99
CA SER A 431 25.32 -2.33 -27.69
C SER A 431 26.53 -2.39 -26.73
N VAL A 432 27.69 -2.72 -27.21
CA VAL A 432 28.93 -2.57 -26.42
C VAL A 432 29.55 -1.18 -26.58
N ALA A 433 29.10 -0.44 -27.58
CA ALA A 433 29.60 0.90 -27.86
C ALA A 433 28.69 1.97 -27.24
N LYS A 434 29.30 2.94 -26.56
CA LYS A 434 28.57 4.04 -25.86
C LYS A 434 28.05 5.14 -26.80
N ASP A 435 28.55 5.20 -28.05
CA ASP A 435 27.98 6.09 -29.09
C ASP A 435 26.53 5.78 -29.39
N ALA A 436 26.05 4.59 -29.05
CA ALA A 436 24.61 4.25 -29.06
C ALA A 436 23.75 5.15 -28.14
N PHE A 437 24.37 5.93 -27.25
CA PHE A 437 23.69 6.90 -26.38
C PHE A 437 23.64 8.33 -26.95
N ALA A 438 24.21 8.58 -28.12
CA ALA A 438 24.38 9.94 -28.68
C ALA A 438 23.07 10.77 -28.72
N ASP A 439 21.94 10.12 -28.92
CA ASP A 439 20.60 10.71 -28.96
C ASP A 439 19.75 10.39 -27.71
N ALA A 440 20.37 9.92 -26.62
CA ALA A 440 19.66 9.67 -25.36
C ALA A 440 19.44 10.98 -24.60
N ASP A 441 18.28 11.12 -23.98
CA ASP A 441 17.91 12.25 -23.12
C ASP A 441 18.17 11.99 -21.64
N PHE A 442 18.24 10.70 -21.26
CA PHE A 442 18.47 10.24 -19.90
C PHE A 442 19.32 8.98 -19.93
N VAL A 443 20.48 9.01 -19.27
CA VAL A 443 21.36 7.84 -19.14
C VAL A 443 21.53 7.50 -17.67
N ILE A 444 21.25 6.25 -17.29
CA ILE A 444 21.45 5.76 -15.93
C ILE A 444 22.54 4.68 -15.90
N GLU A 445 23.52 4.84 -15.01
CA GLU A 445 24.49 3.80 -14.74
C GLU A 445 24.09 2.94 -13.53
N ALA A 446 24.28 1.65 -13.64
CA ALA A 446 24.09 0.65 -12.60
C ALA A 446 25.22 -0.41 -12.70
N VAL A 447 26.45 0.08 -12.68
CA VAL A 447 27.68 -0.71 -12.74
C VAL A 447 28.21 -1.01 -11.33
N PHE A 448 29.39 -1.61 -11.21
CA PHE A 448 30.02 -1.90 -9.93
C PHE A 448 30.13 -0.67 -9.03
N GLU A 449 29.94 -0.86 -7.72
CA GLU A 449 29.92 0.18 -6.71
C GLU A 449 31.34 0.61 -6.33
N GLU A 450 32.10 1.13 -7.32
CA GLU A 450 33.43 1.65 -7.19
C GLU A 450 33.51 3.05 -7.80
N LEU A 451 34.00 4.03 -7.03
CA LEU A 451 34.05 5.43 -7.43
C LEU A 451 34.87 5.65 -8.71
N ALA A 452 36.00 4.97 -8.85
CA ALA A 452 36.84 5.10 -10.05
C ALA A 452 36.14 4.59 -11.31
N VAL A 453 35.45 3.46 -11.22
CA VAL A 453 34.67 2.88 -12.33
C VAL A 453 33.55 3.82 -12.73
N LYS A 454 32.78 4.35 -11.78
CA LYS A 454 31.67 5.26 -12.06
C LYS A 454 32.15 6.59 -12.68
N ARG A 455 33.27 7.15 -12.22
CA ARG A 455 33.90 8.34 -12.83
C ARG A 455 34.27 8.09 -14.29
N GLN A 456 34.89 6.95 -14.57
CA GLN A 456 35.26 6.58 -15.95
C GLN A 456 34.00 6.44 -16.81
N VAL A 457 32.99 5.75 -16.35
CA VAL A 457 31.70 5.57 -17.06
C VAL A 457 31.06 6.92 -17.38
N PHE A 458 30.99 7.84 -16.41
CA PHE A 458 30.41 9.16 -16.64
C PHE A 458 31.24 9.99 -17.65
N ALA A 459 32.57 9.95 -17.59
CA ALA A 459 33.38 10.65 -18.56
C ALA A 459 33.19 10.10 -20.00
N GLU A 460 33.09 8.77 -20.13
CA GLU A 460 32.84 8.13 -21.43
C GLU A 460 31.45 8.42 -21.98
N VAL A 461 30.42 8.45 -21.11
CA VAL A 461 29.05 8.77 -21.51
C VAL A 461 28.94 10.27 -21.84
N GLU A 462 29.51 11.14 -21.03
CA GLU A 462 29.49 12.59 -21.28
C GLU A 462 30.05 12.95 -22.64
N ALA A 463 31.09 12.25 -23.10
CA ALA A 463 31.75 12.50 -24.39
C ALA A 463 30.86 12.20 -25.60
N VAL A 464 29.77 11.42 -25.46
CA VAL A 464 28.96 10.97 -26.58
C VAL A 464 27.53 11.53 -26.58
N VAL A 465 26.97 11.86 -25.40
CA VAL A 465 25.59 12.36 -25.28
C VAL A 465 25.51 13.88 -25.53
N ASN A 466 24.30 14.36 -25.86
CA ASN A 466 24.07 15.80 -25.98
C ASN A 466 24.19 16.54 -24.63
N GLU A 467 24.41 17.84 -24.66
CA GLU A 467 24.60 18.68 -23.47
C GLU A 467 23.37 18.73 -22.54
N THR A 468 22.18 18.43 -23.04
CA THR A 468 20.93 18.45 -22.27
C THR A 468 20.59 17.10 -21.65
N CYS A 469 21.31 16.03 -21.99
CA CYS A 469 21.10 14.70 -21.46
C CYS A 469 21.36 14.67 -19.95
N VAL A 470 20.40 14.14 -19.18
CA VAL A 470 20.56 13.91 -17.73
C VAL A 470 21.33 12.63 -17.51
N LEU A 471 22.38 12.71 -16.70
CA LEU A 471 23.20 11.57 -16.28
C LEU A 471 22.80 11.14 -14.87
N ALA A 472 22.30 9.92 -14.73
CA ALA A 472 21.84 9.38 -13.46
C ALA A 472 22.72 8.25 -12.95
N THR A 473 22.87 8.12 -11.64
CA THR A 473 23.55 6.98 -10.99
C THR A 473 22.57 6.23 -10.07
N ASN A 474 22.62 4.90 -10.14
CA ASN A 474 21.92 4.05 -9.20
C ASN A 474 22.80 3.65 -7.99
N THR A 475 23.83 4.43 -7.67
CA THR A 475 24.65 4.16 -6.49
C THR A 475 23.80 4.06 -5.23
N SER A 476 24.19 3.19 -4.31
CA SER A 476 23.53 3.00 -3.02
C SER A 476 24.21 3.70 -1.85
N SER A 477 25.49 4.09 -2.02
CA SER A 477 26.29 4.59 -0.90
C SER A 477 27.32 5.65 -1.27
N LEU A 478 27.77 5.68 -2.54
CA LEU A 478 28.83 6.58 -2.97
C LEU A 478 28.33 8.00 -3.23
N SER A 479 29.18 8.99 -2.99
CA SER A 479 28.85 10.39 -3.23
C SER A 479 28.67 10.70 -4.72
N VAL A 480 27.51 11.23 -5.09
CA VAL A 480 27.21 11.75 -6.43
C VAL A 480 28.16 12.89 -6.78
N THR A 481 28.41 13.80 -5.85
CA THR A 481 29.36 14.91 -6.01
C THR A 481 30.77 14.42 -6.34
N ALA A 482 31.23 13.37 -5.65
CA ALA A 482 32.54 12.81 -5.92
C ALA A 482 32.63 12.16 -7.31
N MET A 483 31.55 11.61 -7.83
CA MET A 483 31.51 11.02 -9.17
C MET A 483 31.61 12.04 -10.28
N THR A 484 31.17 13.28 -10.06
CA THR A 484 31.15 14.34 -11.06
C THR A 484 32.50 15.05 -11.23
N SER A 485 33.50 14.72 -10.40
CA SER A 485 34.84 15.31 -10.49
C SER A 485 35.47 15.03 -11.84
N GLY A 486 35.76 16.09 -12.58
CA GLY A 486 36.39 16.01 -13.91
C GLY A 486 35.43 16.02 -15.09
N LEU A 487 34.12 16.06 -14.87
CA LEU A 487 33.12 16.27 -15.93
C LEU A 487 33.09 17.74 -16.37
N ALA A 488 32.80 17.97 -17.64
CA ALA A 488 32.60 19.31 -18.19
C ALA A 488 31.26 19.91 -17.74
N HIS A 489 30.25 19.07 -17.57
CA HIS A 489 28.85 19.43 -17.22
C HIS A 489 28.36 18.66 -16.00
N PRO A 490 28.93 18.86 -14.79
CA PRO A 490 28.56 18.16 -13.58
C PRO A 490 27.13 18.51 -13.11
N GLU A 491 26.56 19.63 -13.55
CA GLU A 491 25.24 20.12 -13.17
C GLU A 491 24.10 19.21 -13.65
N ARG A 492 24.32 18.41 -14.68
CA ARG A 492 23.31 17.48 -15.22
C ARG A 492 23.33 16.09 -14.56
N VAL A 493 24.20 15.89 -13.57
CA VAL A 493 24.31 14.59 -12.88
C VAL A 493 23.43 14.57 -11.64
N VAL A 494 22.66 13.48 -11.47
CA VAL A 494 21.74 13.27 -10.36
C VAL A 494 21.79 11.82 -9.88
N GLY A 495 21.68 11.58 -8.58
CA GLY A 495 21.43 10.24 -8.07
C GLY A 495 19.97 9.85 -8.32
N PHE A 496 19.77 8.61 -8.76
CA PHE A 496 18.43 8.06 -9.02
C PHE A 496 18.39 6.61 -8.50
N HIS A 497 18.34 6.51 -7.17
CA HIS A 497 18.55 5.28 -6.42
C HIS A 497 17.28 4.46 -6.30
N PHE A 498 17.27 3.30 -6.95
CA PHE A 498 16.20 2.30 -6.88
C PHE A 498 16.50 1.25 -5.80
N PHE A 499 15.44 0.64 -5.29
CA PHE A 499 15.50 -0.46 -4.34
C PHE A 499 15.14 -1.80 -5.00
N ASN A 500 15.80 -2.87 -4.58
CA ASN A 500 15.56 -4.22 -5.08
C ASN A 500 14.44 -4.91 -4.26
N PRO A 501 13.41 -5.52 -4.91
CA PRO A 501 13.15 -5.62 -6.35
C PRO A 501 12.59 -4.33 -6.96
N VAL A 502 13.18 -3.88 -8.08
CA VAL A 502 12.82 -2.60 -8.73
C VAL A 502 11.34 -2.52 -9.11
N ALA A 503 10.73 -3.64 -9.50
CA ALA A 503 9.31 -3.67 -9.89
C ALA A 503 8.34 -3.57 -8.69
N VAL A 504 8.79 -3.86 -7.47
CA VAL A 504 7.98 -4.00 -6.26
C VAL A 504 8.08 -2.76 -5.37
N LEU A 505 9.30 -2.37 -5.01
CA LEU A 505 9.51 -1.25 -4.10
C LEU A 505 9.20 0.09 -4.78
N PRO A 506 8.28 0.88 -4.23
CA PRO A 506 7.76 2.07 -4.91
C PRO A 506 8.66 3.31 -4.77
N LEU A 507 9.68 3.29 -3.90
CA LEU A 507 10.56 4.42 -3.63
C LEU A 507 11.64 4.61 -4.71
N VAL A 508 11.98 5.85 -4.96
CA VAL A 508 13.25 6.30 -5.57
C VAL A 508 13.77 7.48 -4.78
N GLU A 509 15.01 7.38 -4.27
CA GLU A 509 15.73 8.52 -3.73
C GLU A 509 16.38 9.31 -4.88
N VAL A 510 15.98 10.58 -5.02
CA VAL A 510 16.57 11.51 -5.99
C VAL A 510 17.66 12.30 -5.27
N VAL A 511 18.92 11.91 -5.49
CA VAL A 511 20.04 12.47 -4.75
C VAL A 511 20.57 13.70 -5.46
N ARG A 512 20.53 14.83 -4.75
CA ARG A 512 21.05 16.09 -5.26
C ARG A 512 22.51 16.28 -4.85
N GLY A 513 23.43 16.15 -5.78
CA GLY A 513 24.83 16.49 -5.59
C GLY A 513 25.06 18.01 -5.51
N SER A 514 26.25 18.44 -5.08
CA SER A 514 26.55 19.87 -4.89
C SER A 514 26.45 20.71 -6.16
N SER A 515 26.66 20.13 -7.33
CA SER A 515 26.59 20.80 -8.62
C SER A 515 25.27 20.56 -9.36
N THR A 516 24.42 19.61 -8.91
CA THR A 516 23.21 19.21 -9.62
C THR A 516 22.23 20.37 -9.78
N ASP A 517 21.85 20.69 -11.01
CA ASP A 517 20.92 21.77 -11.32
C ASP A 517 19.44 21.40 -11.12
N ASP A 518 18.58 22.39 -11.11
CA ASP A 518 17.15 22.21 -10.93
C ASP A 518 16.49 21.47 -12.11
N ALA A 519 17.02 21.59 -13.32
CA ALA A 519 16.49 20.93 -14.51
C ALA A 519 16.78 19.42 -14.46
N ALA A 520 17.96 18.99 -13.98
CA ALA A 520 18.26 17.59 -13.79
C ALA A 520 17.34 16.96 -12.72
N VAL A 521 17.16 17.63 -11.58
CA VAL A 521 16.24 17.17 -10.52
C VAL A 521 14.80 17.12 -11.02
N ALA A 522 14.30 18.17 -11.71
CA ALA A 522 12.96 18.20 -12.25
C ALA A 522 12.71 17.07 -13.26
N THR A 523 13.71 16.79 -14.12
CA THR A 523 13.64 15.71 -15.11
C THR A 523 13.60 14.34 -14.42
N ALA A 524 14.49 14.11 -13.43
CA ALA A 524 14.50 12.87 -12.63
C ALA A 524 13.13 12.65 -11.93
N LEU A 525 12.55 13.68 -11.31
CA LEU A 525 11.22 13.62 -10.71
C LEU A 525 10.11 13.32 -11.73
N ALA A 526 10.20 13.91 -12.94
CA ALA A 526 9.24 13.64 -14.00
C ALA A 526 9.33 12.18 -14.49
N VAL A 527 10.55 11.69 -14.71
CA VAL A 527 10.81 10.28 -15.05
C VAL A 527 10.27 9.35 -13.95
N GLY A 528 10.62 9.61 -12.69
CA GLY A 528 10.14 8.79 -11.55
C GLY A 528 8.61 8.69 -11.51
N ARG A 529 7.89 9.80 -11.71
CA ARG A 529 6.41 9.79 -11.80
C ARG A 529 5.88 8.96 -12.95
N GLN A 530 6.50 9.06 -14.15
CA GLN A 530 6.10 8.25 -15.31
C GLN A 530 6.36 6.76 -15.06
N LEU A 531 7.43 6.43 -14.34
CA LEU A 531 7.74 5.07 -13.89
C LEU A 531 6.79 4.58 -12.79
N LYS A 532 5.88 5.43 -12.29
CA LYS A 532 5.00 5.18 -11.14
C LYS A 532 5.78 4.92 -9.85
N LYS A 533 6.85 5.64 -9.66
CA LYS A 533 7.66 5.66 -8.44
C LYS A 533 7.35 6.90 -7.61
N ASN A 534 7.48 6.75 -6.32
CA ASN A 534 7.41 7.83 -5.35
C ASN A 534 8.82 8.36 -5.12
N CYS A 535 9.06 9.61 -5.46
CA CYS A 535 10.38 10.22 -5.38
C CYS A 535 10.51 11.06 -4.11
N VAL A 536 11.63 10.90 -3.41
CA VAL A 536 12.03 11.77 -2.29
C VAL A 536 13.37 12.41 -2.67
N ILE A 537 13.49 13.73 -2.50
CA ILE A 537 14.75 14.42 -2.75
C ILE A 537 15.60 14.32 -1.49
N VAL A 538 16.83 13.85 -1.66
CA VAL A 538 17.79 13.68 -0.57
C VAL A 538 19.11 14.36 -0.92
N ALA A 539 19.82 14.89 0.10
CA ALA A 539 21.15 15.43 -0.10
C ALA A 539 22.17 14.30 -0.31
N ASP A 540 23.26 14.62 -1.01
CA ASP A 540 24.36 13.72 -1.26
C ASP A 540 25.18 13.48 0.02
N ARG A 541 24.77 12.46 0.76
CA ARG A 541 25.41 11.95 1.97
C ARG A 541 25.57 10.44 1.88
N PRO A 542 26.62 9.84 2.48
CA PRO A 542 26.86 8.39 2.40
C PRO A 542 25.62 7.57 2.79
N ALA A 543 25.23 6.62 1.92
CA ALA A 543 24.08 5.72 2.06
C ALA A 543 22.70 6.40 2.14
N PHE A 544 22.60 7.70 1.86
CA PHE A 544 21.38 8.51 1.76
C PHE A 544 20.45 8.37 3.00
N VAL A 545 19.20 7.95 2.83
CA VAL A 545 18.24 7.81 3.95
C VAL A 545 18.04 6.34 4.31
N VAL A 546 17.49 5.55 3.38
CA VAL A 546 17.02 4.18 3.73
C VAL A 546 18.15 3.30 4.20
N ASN A 547 19.24 3.25 3.44
CA ASN A 547 20.39 2.39 3.81
C ASN A 547 21.08 2.87 5.07
N ARG A 548 21.19 4.19 5.29
CA ARG A 548 21.80 4.76 6.50
C ARG A 548 20.97 4.40 7.74
N VAL A 549 19.64 4.57 7.70
CA VAL A 549 18.74 4.22 8.80
C VAL A 549 18.74 2.71 9.05
N LEU A 550 18.59 1.88 8.01
CA LEU A 550 18.60 0.42 8.16
C LEU A 550 19.94 -0.10 8.70
N THR A 551 21.06 0.41 8.21
CA THR A 551 22.38 -0.03 8.70
C THR A 551 22.59 0.38 10.16
N ARG A 552 22.06 1.54 10.58
CA ARG A 552 22.12 1.94 11.98
C ARG A 552 21.30 0.99 12.87
N PHE A 553 20.07 0.66 12.44
CA PHE A 553 19.17 -0.26 13.16
C PHE A 553 19.77 -1.67 13.27
N LEU A 554 20.14 -2.27 12.14
CA LEU A 554 20.72 -3.60 12.11
C LEU A 554 22.10 -3.65 12.79
N GLY A 555 22.87 -2.56 12.70
CA GLY A 555 24.16 -2.44 13.36
C GLY A 555 24.07 -2.53 14.87
N GLU A 556 23.06 -1.93 15.51
CA GLU A 556 22.87 -2.06 16.95
C GLU A 556 22.43 -3.48 17.34
N ILE A 557 21.58 -4.14 16.56
CA ILE A 557 21.17 -5.53 16.78
C ILE A 557 22.36 -6.48 16.64
N THR A 558 23.16 -6.36 15.56
CA THR A 558 24.33 -7.23 15.37
C THR A 558 25.39 -6.99 16.42
N ARG A 559 25.53 -5.77 16.93
CA ARG A 559 26.45 -5.44 18.02
C ARG A 559 26.08 -6.16 19.31
N THR A 560 24.80 -6.34 19.64
CA THR A 560 24.41 -7.16 20.80
C THR A 560 24.79 -8.62 20.62
N VAL A 561 24.73 -9.14 19.38
CA VAL A 561 25.23 -10.48 19.05
C VAL A 561 26.73 -10.58 19.24
N ASP A 562 27.51 -9.57 18.83
CA ASP A 562 28.96 -9.51 19.08
C ASP A 562 29.27 -9.55 20.59
N GLU A 563 28.45 -8.92 21.42
CA GLU A 563 28.57 -8.88 22.88
C GLU A 563 28.15 -10.20 23.56
N GLY A 564 27.39 -11.06 22.87
CA GLY A 564 27.03 -12.39 23.36
C GLY A 564 25.53 -12.69 23.45
N THR A 565 24.68 -11.82 22.91
CA THR A 565 23.24 -12.10 22.79
C THR A 565 23.01 -13.30 21.85
N PRO A 566 22.22 -14.29 22.24
CA PRO A 566 21.86 -15.41 21.38
C PRO A 566 21.19 -14.95 20.09
N PHE A 567 21.42 -15.71 19.00
CA PHE A 567 20.83 -15.43 17.69
C PHE A 567 19.30 -15.27 17.76
N GLU A 568 18.61 -16.20 18.41
CA GLU A 568 17.15 -16.22 18.51
C GLU A 568 16.61 -14.97 19.21
N VAL A 569 17.30 -14.49 20.25
CA VAL A 569 16.91 -13.26 20.97
C VAL A 569 17.08 -12.04 20.06
N ALA A 570 18.18 -11.94 19.35
CA ALA A 570 18.45 -10.81 18.45
C ALA A 570 17.53 -10.83 17.22
N GLU A 571 17.17 -12.03 16.71
CA GLU A 571 16.29 -12.23 15.56
C GLU A 571 14.86 -11.78 15.86
N HIS A 572 14.36 -12.05 17.07
CA HIS A 572 12.97 -11.76 17.45
C HIS A 572 12.80 -10.44 18.22
N ALA A 573 13.88 -9.77 18.56
CA ALA A 573 13.82 -8.50 19.32
C ALA A 573 12.95 -7.43 18.64
N ALA A 574 12.86 -7.42 17.32
CA ALA A 574 12.08 -6.46 16.55
C ALA A 574 10.64 -6.91 16.22
N ASP A 575 10.20 -8.09 16.65
CA ASP A 575 8.85 -8.60 16.44
C ASP A 575 7.73 -7.63 16.91
N PRO A 576 7.88 -6.92 18.06
CA PRO A 576 6.89 -5.93 18.48
C PRO A 576 6.67 -4.76 17.51
N LEU A 577 7.56 -4.54 16.56
CA LEU A 577 7.38 -3.53 15.49
C LEU A 577 6.49 -4.05 14.35
N GLY A 578 6.34 -5.37 14.21
CA GLY A 578 5.61 -5.96 13.08
C GLY A 578 6.30 -5.72 11.73
N LEU A 579 7.63 -5.73 11.69
CA LEU A 579 8.41 -5.56 10.46
C LEU A 579 8.14 -6.72 9.48
N PRO A 580 8.19 -6.47 8.16
CA PRO A 580 7.90 -7.51 7.16
C PRO A 580 8.93 -8.64 7.12
N MET A 581 10.11 -8.41 7.67
CA MET A 581 11.21 -9.36 7.77
C MET A 581 11.95 -9.16 9.10
N THR A 582 12.40 -10.27 9.66
CA THR A 582 13.29 -10.24 10.81
C THR A 582 14.68 -9.75 10.41
N PRO A 583 15.52 -9.29 11.37
CA PRO A 583 16.83 -8.71 11.09
C PRO A 583 17.75 -9.58 10.23
N PHE A 584 17.87 -10.88 10.55
CA PHE A 584 18.76 -11.76 9.79
C PHE A 584 18.13 -12.30 8.50
N LEU A 585 16.81 -12.31 8.39
CA LEU A 585 16.14 -12.58 7.11
C LEU A 585 16.38 -11.40 6.13
N LEU A 586 16.37 -10.17 6.62
CA LEU A 586 16.73 -8.99 5.82
C LEU A 586 18.22 -9.03 5.43
N LEU A 587 19.09 -9.42 6.35
CA LEU A 587 20.53 -9.61 6.07
C LEU A 587 20.73 -10.65 4.97
N GLN A 588 20.01 -11.77 4.98
CA GLN A 588 20.05 -12.77 3.92
C GLN A 588 19.59 -12.21 2.57
N LEU A 589 18.49 -11.43 2.54
CA LEU A 589 17.96 -10.83 1.32
C LEU A 589 18.93 -9.84 0.68
N VAL A 590 19.60 -9.02 1.50
CA VAL A 590 20.64 -8.08 1.05
C VAL A 590 21.90 -8.81 0.64
N GLY A 591 22.25 -9.84 1.38
CA GLY A 591 23.48 -10.61 1.27
C GLY A 591 24.57 -10.09 2.23
N PRO A 592 25.21 -10.98 3.01
CA PRO A 592 26.20 -10.59 4.03
C PRO A 592 27.37 -9.74 3.49
N ARG A 593 27.85 -10.02 2.29
CA ARG A 593 28.94 -9.25 1.66
C ARG A 593 28.55 -7.81 1.32
N ILE A 594 27.32 -7.62 0.83
CA ILE A 594 26.80 -6.27 0.51
C ILE A 594 26.56 -5.51 1.82
N ALA A 595 25.96 -6.15 2.83
CA ALA A 595 25.75 -5.54 4.14
C ALA A 595 27.07 -5.14 4.82
N LEU A 596 28.10 -5.97 4.74
CA LEU A 596 29.43 -5.64 5.24
C LEU A 596 30.03 -4.44 4.52
N HIS A 597 29.98 -4.41 3.18
CA HIS A 597 30.52 -3.29 2.37
C HIS A 597 29.81 -1.96 2.73
N VAL A 598 28.50 -1.96 2.91
CA VAL A 598 27.75 -0.77 3.32
C VAL A 598 28.14 -0.35 4.74
N ALA A 599 28.29 -1.29 5.67
CA ALA A 599 28.73 -1.01 7.04
C ALA A 599 30.14 -0.40 7.07
N GLU A 600 31.07 -0.92 6.29
CA GLU A 600 32.44 -0.38 6.14
C GLU A 600 32.42 1.05 5.55
N THR A 601 31.64 1.27 4.49
CA THR A 601 31.49 2.60 3.87
C THR A 601 30.95 3.63 4.87
N LEU A 602 29.98 3.23 5.71
CA LEU A 602 29.42 4.11 6.74
C LEU A 602 30.36 4.30 7.92
N HIS A 603 31.11 3.28 8.29
CA HIS A 603 32.15 3.38 9.32
C HIS A 603 33.25 4.36 8.88
N ASP A 604 33.72 4.26 7.66
CA ASP A 604 34.73 5.17 7.08
C ASP A 604 34.24 6.62 7.07
N ALA A 605 32.94 6.84 6.82
CA ALA A 605 32.33 8.16 6.78
C ALA A 605 31.99 8.75 8.16
N PHE A 606 31.57 7.92 9.11
CA PHE A 606 30.93 8.37 10.35
C PHE A 606 31.57 7.80 11.63
N GLY A 607 32.60 6.95 11.52
CA GLY A 607 33.32 6.34 12.64
C GLY A 607 32.49 5.33 13.43
N ASP A 608 32.79 5.24 14.74
CA ASP A 608 32.27 4.19 15.66
C ASP A 608 30.74 4.18 15.79
N ARG A 609 30.05 5.23 15.35
CA ARG A 609 28.58 5.28 15.28
C ARG A 609 28.02 4.19 14.36
N PHE A 610 28.79 3.80 13.34
CA PHE A 610 28.55 2.67 12.45
C PHE A 610 29.66 1.62 12.61
N ALA A 611 29.77 1.04 13.79
CA ALA A 611 30.78 0.00 14.07
C ALA A 611 30.51 -1.23 13.17
N VAL A 612 31.60 -1.73 12.58
CA VAL A 612 31.53 -2.94 11.76
C VAL A 612 31.61 -4.17 12.66
N SER A 613 30.53 -4.97 12.67
CA SER A 613 30.45 -6.20 13.45
C SER A 613 31.50 -7.21 13.00
N PRO A 614 32.37 -7.72 13.91
CA PRO A 614 33.30 -8.80 13.62
C PRO A 614 32.61 -10.08 13.17
N LYS A 615 31.42 -10.38 13.72
CA LYS A 615 30.63 -11.58 13.35
C LYS A 615 29.99 -11.43 11.97
N LEU A 616 29.52 -10.24 11.60
CA LEU A 616 29.06 -9.97 10.24
C LEU A 616 30.23 -10.13 9.24
N ARG A 617 31.43 -9.66 9.59
CA ARG A 617 32.62 -9.86 8.77
C ARG A 617 32.96 -11.34 8.61
N ALA A 618 32.98 -12.11 9.70
CA ALA A 618 33.21 -13.55 9.65
C ALA A 618 32.20 -14.28 8.78
N LEU A 619 30.91 -13.90 8.88
CA LEU A 619 29.85 -14.46 8.04
C LEU A 619 30.06 -14.12 6.56
N ALA A 620 30.39 -12.88 6.22
CA ALA A 620 30.63 -12.46 4.84
C ALA A 620 31.86 -13.15 4.23
N GLU A 621 32.94 -13.34 5.02
CA GLU A 621 34.18 -13.98 4.60
C GLU A 621 34.07 -15.51 4.51
N SER A 622 33.12 -16.14 5.26
CA SER A 622 32.86 -17.59 5.16
C SER A 622 32.36 -18.01 3.78
N GLY A 623 31.91 -17.07 2.97
CA GLY A 623 31.35 -17.32 1.64
C GLY A 623 29.90 -17.76 1.65
N LYS A 624 29.25 -17.86 2.81
CA LYS A 624 27.81 -18.14 2.95
C LYS A 624 27.02 -16.93 2.45
N SER A 625 26.05 -17.19 1.60
CA SER A 625 25.13 -16.19 1.08
C SER A 625 23.79 -16.19 1.82
N SER A 626 23.55 -17.16 2.71
CA SER A 626 22.30 -17.39 3.38
C SER A 626 22.51 -17.64 4.87
N VAL A 627 21.61 -17.15 5.70
CA VAL A 627 21.53 -17.40 7.14
C VAL A 627 20.64 -18.63 7.42
N TYR A 628 19.63 -18.82 6.57
CA TYR A 628 18.66 -19.90 6.68
C TYR A 628 18.88 -20.93 5.58
N LEU A 629 18.59 -22.19 5.91
CA LEU A 629 18.51 -23.29 4.97
C LEU A 629 17.21 -23.20 4.13
N PRO A 630 17.08 -24.02 3.05
CA PRO A 630 15.89 -23.96 2.18
C PRO A 630 14.55 -24.31 2.89
N ASP A 631 14.62 -24.99 4.04
CA ASP A 631 13.47 -25.32 4.90
C ASP A 631 13.15 -24.25 5.94
N PHE A 632 13.82 -23.10 5.86
CA PHE A 632 13.76 -21.98 6.80
C PHE A 632 14.28 -22.25 8.21
N SER A 633 14.95 -23.38 8.47
CA SER A 633 15.75 -23.57 9.68
C SER A 633 17.02 -22.75 9.60
N VAL A 634 17.54 -22.31 10.74
CA VAL A 634 18.82 -21.56 10.77
C VAL A 634 19.98 -22.53 10.49
N ASP A 635 20.91 -22.10 9.64
CA ASP A 635 22.09 -22.88 9.34
C ASP A 635 22.97 -23.05 10.62
N PRO A 636 23.24 -24.29 11.08
CA PRO A 636 24.04 -24.49 12.29
C PRO A 636 25.44 -23.88 12.24
N GLU A 637 26.08 -23.83 11.07
CA GLU A 637 27.39 -23.20 10.93
C GLU A 637 27.29 -21.67 11.08
N VAL A 638 26.16 -21.05 10.72
CA VAL A 638 25.93 -19.62 10.97
C VAL A 638 25.72 -19.37 12.46
N ILE A 639 25.00 -20.25 13.18
CA ILE A 639 24.86 -20.17 14.64
C ILE A 639 26.22 -20.23 15.31
N GLU A 640 27.12 -21.12 14.85
CA GLU A 640 28.49 -21.21 15.38
C GLU A 640 29.29 -19.93 15.11
N LEU A 641 29.23 -19.36 13.90
CA LEU A 641 29.88 -18.10 13.53
C LEU A 641 29.39 -16.91 14.36
N LEU A 642 28.09 -16.86 14.64
CA LEU A 642 27.45 -15.79 15.41
C LEU A 642 27.51 -16.03 16.93
N GLY A 643 27.94 -17.21 17.39
CA GLY A 643 28.05 -17.58 18.80
C GLY A 643 29.17 -16.87 19.56
N GLY A 644 29.18 -17.03 20.88
CA GLY A 644 30.20 -16.51 21.80
C GLY A 644 29.96 -15.07 22.24
N GLY A 645 30.60 -14.69 23.32
CA GLY A 645 30.44 -13.41 24.03
C GLY A 645 29.98 -13.67 25.50
N SER A 646 29.99 -12.65 26.34
CA SER A 646 29.77 -12.77 27.78
C SER A 646 28.76 -11.81 28.39
N ALA A 647 28.15 -10.95 27.55
CA ALA A 647 27.21 -9.90 27.98
C ALA A 647 25.92 -9.96 27.14
N PRO A 648 25.08 -11.03 27.32
CA PRO A 648 23.84 -11.16 26.56
C PRO A 648 22.80 -10.10 26.99
N SER A 649 22.05 -9.57 26.02
CA SER A 649 20.90 -8.71 26.23
C SER A 649 19.59 -9.50 26.08
N THR A 650 18.53 -9.02 26.69
CA THR A 650 17.15 -9.47 26.46
C THR A 650 16.58 -8.86 25.17
N GLU A 651 15.51 -9.43 24.61
CA GLU A 651 14.82 -8.88 23.41
C GLU A 651 14.46 -7.40 23.59
N SER A 652 13.94 -7.05 24.77
CA SER A 652 13.56 -5.66 25.09
C SER A 652 14.76 -4.71 25.07
N GLU A 653 15.89 -5.12 25.65
CA GLU A 653 17.12 -4.31 25.67
C GLU A 653 17.72 -4.16 24.26
N VAL A 654 17.69 -5.22 23.45
CA VAL A 654 18.12 -5.17 22.03
C VAL A 654 17.25 -4.19 21.26
N LEU A 655 15.93 -4.27 21.40
CA LEU A 655 15.00 -3.38 20.72
C LEU A 655 15.18 -1.92 21.16
N GLU A 656 15.22 -1.66 22.47
CA GLU A 656 15.40 -0.31 23.01
C GLU A 656 16.68 0.32 22.46
N ARG A 657 17.81 -0.41 22.52
CA ARG A 657 19.10 0.06 22.00
C ARG A 657 19.05 0.37 20.50
N ALA A 658 18.40 -0.49 19.71
CA ALA A 658 18.24 -0.27 18.29
C ALA A 658 17.40 0.99 17.99
N LEU A 659 16.32 1.20 18.74
CA LEU A 659 15.45 2.38 18.59
C LEU A 659 16.15 3.68 19.08
N GLU A 660 16.95 3.63 20.12
CA GLU A 660 17.77 4.76 20.57
C GLU A 660 18.81 5.14 19.50
N GLY A 661 19.48 4.14 18.91
CA GLY A 661 20.38 4.34 17.78
C GLY A 661 19.70 5.00 16.59
N LEU A 662 18.47 4.57 16.28
CA LEU A 662 17.66 5.21 15.24
C LEU A 662 17.32 6.66 15.56
N ALA A 663 16.83 6.95 16.78
CA ALA A 663 16.48 8.30 17.19
C ALA A 663 17.66 9.25 17.08
N GLN A 664 18.84 8.81 17.52
CA GLN A 664 20.08 9.58 17.40
C GLN A 664 20.44 9.85 15.92
N GLU A 665 20.44 8.81 15.08
CA GLU A 665 20.87 8.94 13.70
C GLU A 665 19.91 9.81 12.88
N ILE A 666 18.59 9.64 13.06
CA ILE A 666 17.57 10.47 12.41
C ILE A 666 17.75 11.94 12.76
N LYS A 667 18.01 12.26 14.05
CA LYS A 667 18.26 13.64 14.46
C LYS A 667 19.48 14.23 13.75
N ILE A 668 20.56 13.47 13.68
CA ILE A 668 21.79 13.89 12.98
C ILE A 668 21.49 14.13 11.49
N MET A 669 20.76 13.23 10.85
CA MET A 669 20.40 13.38 9.43
C MET A 669 19.55 14.63 9.16
N LEU A 670 18.65 14.97 10.05
CA LEU A 670 17.84 16.19 9.96
C LEU A 670 18.73 17.45 10.16
N ASP A 671 19.65 17.42 11.13
CA ASP A 671 20.58 18.52 11.39
C ASP A 671 21.57 18.73 10.24
N GLU A 672 21.98 17.65 9.56
CA GLU A 672 22.81 17.67 8.35
C GLU A 672 22.04 18.09 7.10
N GLY A 673 20.72 18.24 7.17
CA GLY A 673 19.87 18.56 6.03
C GLY A 673 19.87 17.48 4.94
N VAL A 674 19.94 16.20 5.35
CA VAL A 674 19.87 15.07 4.38
C VAL A 674 18.51 15.05 3.70
N VAL A 675 17.47 15.39 4.43
CA VAL A 675 16.09 15.62 3.96
C VAL A 675 15.54 16.90 4.55
N ALA A 676 14.43 17.38 4.01
CA ALA A 676 13.83 18.64 4.43
C ALA A 676 13.07 18.55 5.76
N ALA A 677 12.52 17.37 6.10
CA ALA A 677 11.67 17.17 7.27
C ALA A 677 11.61 15.70 7.71
N PRO A 678 11.18 15.42 8.96
CA PRO A 678 10.98 14.05 9.45
C PRO A 678 10.08 13.21 8.58
N GLU A 679 9.05 13.81 7.97
CA GLU A 679 8.12 13.17 7.04
C GLU A 679 8.82 12.53 5.83
N ASP A 680 9.93 13.08 5.38
CA ASP A 680 10.69 12.52 4.26
C ASP A 680 11.41 11.23 4.68
N ILE A 681 11.87 11.15 5.93
CA ILE A 681 12.43 9.92 6.50
C ILE A 681 11.34 8.85 6.64
N ASP A 682 10.19 9.23 7.22
CA ASP A 682 9.05 8.32 7.33
C ASP A 682 8.65 7.74 5.97
N LEU A 683 8.55 8.60 4.96
CA LEU A 683 8.21 8.21 3.60
C LEU A 683 9.25 7.26 2.99
N CYS A 684 10.54 7.57 3.16
CA CYS A 684 11.63 6.71 2.69
C CYS A 684 11.57 5.33 3.37
N MET A 685 11.34 5.28 4.67
CA MET A 685 11.31 4.02 5.42
C MET A 685 10.06 3.19 5.10
N ILE A 686 8.89 3.80 4.99
CA ILE A 686 7.65 3.10 4.60
C ILE A 686 7.78 2.52 3.18
N LEU A 687 8.25 3.31 2.22
CA LEU A 687 8.23 2.93 0.81
C LEU A 687 9.48 2.19 0.35
N GLY A 688 10.62 2.37 1.02
CA GLY A 688 11.91 1.78 0.67
C GLY A 688 12.29 0.58 1.51
N ALA A 689 11.93 0.58 2.80
CA ALA A 689 12.26 -0.49 3.75
C ALA A 689 11.05 -1.31 4.21
N GLY A 690 9.83 -0.88 3.84
CA GLY A 690 8.61 -1.57 4.30
C GLY A 690 8.30 -1.33 5.78
N TRP A 691 8.70 -0.18 6.34
CA TRP A 691 8.33 0.19 7.70
C TRP A 691 6.81 0.19 7.84
N PRO A 692 6.25 -0.45 8.89
CA PRO A 692 4.82 -0.73 8.95
C PRO A 692 3.93 0.51 9.02
N PHE A 693 2.84 0.49 8.25
CA PHE A 693 1.82 1.54 8.27
C PHE A 693 1.17 1.72 9.64
N HIS A 694 0.95 0.63 10.38
CA HIS A 694 0.34 0.67 11.71
C HIS A 694 1.20 1.38 12.76
N LEU A 695 2.48 1.63 12.48
CA LEU A 695 3.35 2.47 13.31
C LEU A 695 3.32 3.95 12.90
N GLY A 696 2.77 4.28 11.73
CA GLY A 696 2.64 5.65 11.22
C GLY A 696 3.90 6.22 10.60
N GLY A 697 4.97 5.44 10.53
CA GLY A 697 6.32 5.88 10.20
C GLY A 697 7.25 5.69 11.40
N ILE A 698 8.52 5.97 11.18
CA ILE A 698 9.54 5.76 12.21
C ILE A 698 9.58 6.93 13.21
N THR A 699 9.46 8.17 12.75
CA THR A 699 9.54 9.36 13.63
C THR A 699 8.33 9.49 14.53
N PRO A 700 7.07 9.28 14.11
CA PRO A 700 5.92 9.29 15.03
C PRO A 700 5.99 8.16 16.06
N TYR A 701 6.52 7.01 15.68
CA TYR A 701 6.70 5.89 16.62
C TYR A 701 7.71 6.23 17.72
N LEU A 702 8.87 6.79 17.35
CA LEU A 702 9.90 7.21 18.30
C LEU A 702 9.43 8.35 19.23
N ASP A 703 8.59 9.24 18.72
CA ASP A 703 7.98 10.32 19.52
C ASP A 703 6.97 9.75 20.53
N ARG A 704 6.06 8.89 20.06
CA ARG A 704 5.02 8.28 20.89
C ARG A 704 5.57 7.40 22.01
N THR A 705 6.66 6.69 21.75
CA THR A 705 7.34 5.84 22.76
C THR A 705 8.24 6.66 23.71
N GLY A 706 8.40 7.96 23.46
CA GLY A 706 9.26 8.82 24.26
C GLY A 706 10.75 8.67 23.98
N ILE A 707 11.15 7.76 23.10
CA ILE A 707 12.57 7.49 22.78
C ILE A 707 13.24 8.70 22.15
N ALA A 708 12.54 9.41 21.25
CA ALA A 708 13.08 10.62 20.64
C ALA A 708 13.41 11.68 21.71
N ALA A 709 12.50 11.95 22.63
CA ALA A 709 12.73 12.90 23.73
C ALA A 709 13.82 12.43 24.70
N LYS A 710 13.88 11.11 25.00
CA LYS A 710 14.91 10.52 25.86
C LYS A 710 16.31 10.72 25.29
N VAL A 711 16.49 10.47 23.99
CA VAL A 711 17.81 10.50 23.33
C VAL A 711 18.20 11.90 22.89
N ASN A 712 17.29 12.65 22.31
CA ASN A 712 17.57 13.94 21.67
C ASN A 712 17.14 15.16 22.49
N GLY A 713 16.46 14.95 23.61
CA GLY A 713 15.90 16.02 24.44
C GLY A 713 14.63 16.66 23.87
N VAL A 714 14.23 16.32 22.65
CA VAL A 714 13.04 16.84 21.95
C VAL A 714 12.42 15.74 21.08
N ALA A 715 11.11 15.85 20.83
CA ALA A 715 10.43 15.07 19.82
C ALA A 715 10.82 15.54 18.41
N PHE A 716 10.64 14.68 17.41
CA PHE A 716 10.86 15.05 16.00
C PHE A 716 9.74 15.96 15.47
N ARG A 717 8.56 15.80 16.06
CA ARG A 717 7.34 16.48 15.64
C ARG A 717 6.79 17.18 16.88
N GLY A 718 6.83 18.48 16.86
CA GLY A 718 6.38 19.32 17.97
C GLY A 718 4.86 19.42 18.07
#